data_56b8a44db07dd54a437074fadacfd40e
#
_entry.id   56b8a44db07dd54a437074fadacfd40e
#
_cell.length_a   1.000
_cell.length_b   1.000
_cell.length_c   1.000
_cell.angle_alpha   90.00
_cell.angle_beta   90.00
_cell.angle_gamma   90.00
#
_symmetry.space_group_name_H-M   'P 1'
#
loop_
_entity.id
_entity.type
_entity.pdbx_description
1 polymer ?
#
loop_
_entity_poly.entity_id
_entity_poly.type
_entity_poly.pdbx_seq_one_letter_code
_entity_poly.pdbx_strand_id
1 'polypeptide(L)'
;MSSAQISTLDSFFQTLIRRYFYLIDLDPNTKMLTDSNEIYALEQDVLSEVLETYYERGEPAFLDCADLLSGGFEDSGFKDTILSLYHFSCSMPFPEDWLGSLSRPYGENGAAALSDLPWTKDILEDFRRRAQSWADSYRQIFTFLENEPALAPYAETLSDEFDAFTILSKAETWDEWYKDAPNISFAKLKAVKKSSSEDPIRFEEIKNNVQAIRNSVKKEVSERLIPFFAIPEEQWLHDVIRMYPIVRALSEVTIAFSRAYAGRKKQEGLMEFTDMEHYVLDILVDKTAEGFTPERAGEFPSSAARELQKKYKEIMIDEYQDTNDVQELIATLLSNGRNRFMVGDVKQSIYRFRQADPTIFQKKYRSFSSDENAEDRRIDLNRNFRSDAAILASINYIFRQLMSEKLLELDYGDREALYPGRHEDPRPAAYAGDAVEVELIDKVTDENTVPMDESVNDITSITFEGRLIAKKIRALMEEKRQVMNKDGTFRSIDYSDIVILLRSIDKKAPALLKVLNEEHIPATADKDDDFIRSMEVQILWSLLKILDNPRQDLPLLAVLRSFLAGLDEEDFARLRLALAPEEDSLWDILPRAGGIIPEEKALRLSHFLSLYETWRKEARKDGVAPLLRRIIEDTDYLSWVAGLPNGTAGKSHVLSFYELAKTRDSATVNGLFSFLEYLRRAQKDFKTISTSAKGNTVQIMSIHKSKGLEFPVVFLADTAKSFNVKDLDRTVIFHREMGLGIHYFDKEHMAHWPSLYWMAIRTAAGREAQAEEARLLYVAMTRARDLLCITAFRKNFIPYISSCLTPLSSLTEAESRLPAHITCLLYTSPSPRD
;
A
#
# COMPACT_ATOMS: atom_id res chain seq x y z
N MET A 1 -1.92 -27.67 -29.27
CA MET A 1 -1.71 -26.30 -28.77
C MET A 1 -2.47 -25.24 -29.55
N SER A 2 -2.75 -25.38 -30.85
CA SER A 2 -3.50 -24.37 -31.64
C SER A 2 -4.95 -24.13 -31.20
N SER A 3 -5.51 -24.93 -30.30
CA SER A 3 -6.87 -24.78 -29.75
C SER A 3 -6.90 -24.44 -28.25
N ALA A 4 -5.73 -24.24 -27.61
CA ALA A 4 -5.64 -23.85 -26.22
C ALA A 4 -6.01 -22.38 -26.04
N GLN A 5 -6.86 -22.07 -25.08
CA GLN A 5 -7.20 -20.69 -24.70
C GLN A 5 -6.18 -20.24 -23.65
N ILE A 6 -5.30 -19.33 -24.04
CA ILE A 6 -4.30 -18.70 -23.15
C ILE A 6 -4.64 -17.23 -23.05
N SER A 7 -4.97 -16.74 -21.85
CA SER A 7 -5.41 -15.37 -21.62
C SER A 7 -5.23 -14.95 -20.16
N THR A 8 -5.35 -13.66 -19.88
CA THR A 8 -5.57 -13.20 -18.50
C THR A 8 -6.95 -13.63 -18.01
N LEU A 9 -7.17 -13.67 -16.68
CA LEU A 9 -8.46 -13.99 -16.08
C LEU A 9 -9.57 -13.08 -16.60
N ASP A 10 -9.34 -11.76 -16.64
CA ASP A 10 -10.34 -10.80 -17.12
C ASP A 10 -10.75 -11.04 -18.57
N SER A 11 -9.78 -11.31 -19.45
CA SER A 11 -10.05 -11.63 -20.85
C SER A 11 -10.83 -12.93 -21.01
N PHE A 12 -10.57 -13.91 -20.14
CA PHE A 12 -11.32 -15.16 -20.07
C PHE A 12 -12.75 -14.89 -19.59
N PHE A 13 -12.95 -14.13 -18.53
CA PHE A 13 -14.25 -13.76 -18.01
C PHE A 13 -15.09 -13.00 -19.04
N GLN A 14 -14.51 -12.03 -19.72
CA GLN A 14 -15.17 -11.31 -20.82
C GLN A 14 -15.64 -12.27 -21.93
N THR A 15 -14.84 -13.27 -22.24
CA THR A 15 -15.20 -14.29 -23.24
C THR A 15 -16.40 -15.13 -22.78
N LEU A 16 -16.45 -15.52 -21.50
CA LEU A 16 -17.57 -16.25 -20.92
C LEU A 16 -18.85 -15.40 -20.91
N ILE A 17 -18.76 -14.15 -20.46
CA ILE A 17 -19.90 -13.23 -20.43
C ILE A 17 -20.46 -13.04 -21.85
N ARG A 18 -19.62 -12.78 -22.86
CA ARG A 18 -20.06 -12.64 -24.26
C ARG A 18 -20.71 -13.90 -24.83
N ARG A 19 -20.38 -15.07 -24.31
CA ARG A 19 -20.99 -16.33 -24.74
C ARG A 19 -22.33 -16.61 -24.06
N TYR A 20 -22.46 -16.23 -22.78
CA TYR A 20 -23.59 -16.61 -21.93
C TYR A 20 -24.41 -15.42 -21.40
N PHE A 21 -24.24 -14.20 -21.99
CA PHE A 21 -24.92 -12.97 -21.53
C PHE A 21 -26.43 -13.10 -21.38
N TYR A 22 -27.06 -13.95 -22.20
CA TYR A 22 -28.52 -14.21 -22.17
C TYR A 22 -28.99 -14.92 -20.90
N LEU A 23 -28.10 -15.59 -20.16
CA LEU A 23 -28.42 -16.22 -18.88
C LEU A 23 -28.52 -15.22 -17.72
N ILE A 24 -27.89 -14.07 -17.84
CA ILE A 24 -27.80 -13.03 -16.78
C ILE A 24 -28.52 -11.74 -17.14
N ASP A 25 -29.33 -11.76 -18.22
CA ASP A 25 -30.08 -10.59 -18.71
C ASP A 25 -29.18 -9.34 -18.87
N LEU A 26 -28.01 -9.52 -19.47
CA LEU A 26 -27.03 -8.46 -19.74
C LEU A 26 -27.12 -8.02 -21.22
N ASP A 27 -27.05 -6.71 -21.47
CA ASP A 27 -26.95 -6.19 -22.85
C ASP A 27 -25.58 -6.55 -23.44
N PRO A 28 -25.54 -7.20 -24.61
CA PRO A 28 -24.26 -7.55 -25.27
C PRO A 28 -23.39 -6.32 -25.63
N ASN A 29 -23.98 -5.13 -25.68
CA ASN A 29 -23.29 -3.86 -25.94
C ASN A 29 -22.78 -3.15 -24.66
N THR A 30 -22.94 -3.77 -23.48
CA THR A 30 -22.45 -3.22 -22.22
C THR A 30 -20.98 -2.86 -22.31
N LYS A 31 -20.64 -1.62 -21.95
CA LYS A 31 -19.30 -1.05 -22.05
C LYS A 31 -18.55 -1.22 -20.74
N MET A 32 -17.24 -1.45 -20.83
CA MET A 32 -16.36 -1.43 -19.68
C MET A 32 -16.13 0.01 -19.21
N LEU A 33 -16.43 0.26 -17.96
CA LEU A 33 -16.13 1.49 -17.24
C LEU A 33 -14.75 1.33 -16.58
N THR A 34 -13.75 2.02 -17.13
CA THR A 34 -12.34 1.87 -16.72
C THR A 34 -11.73 3.16 -16.16
N ASP A 35 -12.41 4.29 -16.36
CA ASP A 35 -11.97 5.58 -15.82
C ASP A 35 -12.37 5.69 -14.34
N SER A 36 -11.38 5.68 -13.45
CA SER A 36 -11.59 5.76 -12.01
C SER A 36 -12.36 7.01 -11.56
N ASN A 37 -12.29 8.10 -12.33
CA ASN A 37 -13.01 9.32 -12.00
C ASN A 37 -14.49 9.24 -12.40
N GLU A 38 -14.79 8.54 -13.50
CA GLU A 38 -16.19 8.27 -13.89
C GLU A 38 -16.84 7.31 -12.90
N ILE A 39 -16.11 6.26 -12.49
CA ILE A 39 -16.54 5.35 -11.43
C ILE A 39 -16.87 6.13 -10.17
N TYR A 40 -15.91 6.92 -9.67
CA TYR A 40 -16.09 7.71 -8.45
C TYR A 40 -17.26 8.70 -8.54
N ALA A 41 -17.42 9.39 -9.68
CA ALA A 41 -18.55 10.31 -9.87
C ALA A 41 -19.90 9.59 -9.80
N LEU A 42 -20.01 8.45 -10.50
CA LEU A 42 -21.25 7.65 -10.51
C LEU A 42 -21.55 7.08 -9.11
N GLU A 43 -20.53 6.61 -8.39
CA GLU A 43 -20.66 6.14 -7.00
C GLU A 43 -21.18 7.24 -6.08
N GLN A 44 -20.61 8.45 -6.16
CA GLN A 44 -21.01 9.59 -5.33
C GLN A 44 -22.44 10.05 -5.62
N ASP A 45 -22.84 10.07 -6.89
CA ASP A 45 -24.18 10.45 -7.30
C ASP A 45 -25.22 9.46 -6.75
N VAL A 46 -25.00 8.14 -6.96
CA VAL A 46 -25.91 7.10 -6.48
C VAL A 46 -25.94 7.02 -4.95
N LEU A 47 -24.77 7.15 -4.29
CA LEU A 47 -24.70 7.13 -2.83
C LEU A 47 -25.46 8.31 -2.23
N SER A 48 -25.37 9.49 -2.83
CA SER A 48 -26.11 10.66 -2.35
C SER A 48 -27.63 10.45 -2.44
N GLU A 49 -28.15 9.89 -3.54
CA GLU A 49 -29.57 9.55 -3.71
C GLU A 49 -30.04 8.52 -2.65
N VAL A 50 -29.22 7.52 -2.36
CA VAL A 50 -29.54 6.51 -1.34
C VAL A 50 -29.56 7.14 0.05
N LEU A 51 -28.56 7.94 0.39
CA LEU A 51 -28.46 8.58 1.71
C LEU A 51 -29.61 9.55 1.96
N GLU A 52 -30.04 10.36 0.97
CA GLU A 52 -31.22 11.21 1.08
C GLU A 52 -32.44 10.42 1.53
N THR A 53 -32.69 9.24 0.94
CA THR A 53 -33.80 8.36 1.32
C THR A 53 -33.70 7.88 2.78
N TYR A 54 -32.50 7.57 3.26
CA TYR A 54 -32.29 7.12 4.63
C TYR A 54 -32.38 8.26 5.66
N TYR A 55 -31.90 9.47 5.31
CA TYR A 55 -32.09 10.66 6.14
C TYR A 55 -33.56 11.06 6.26
N GLU A 56 -34.35 10.95 5.19
CA GLU A 56 -35.80 11.20 5.21
C GLU A 56 -36.54 10.22 6.14
N ARG A 57 -36.10 8.95 6.21
CA ARG A 57 -36.68 7.96 7.14
C ARG A 57 -36.35 8.27 8.59
N GLY A 58 -35.16 8.85 8.86
CA GLY A 58 -34.76 9.29 10.19
C GLY A 58 -34.63 8.17 11.23
N GLU A 59 -34.25 6.95 10.82
CA GLU A 59 -34.09 5.82 11.74
C GLU A 59 -32.96 6.08 12.74
N PRO A 60 -33.18 5.90 14.06
CA PRO A 60 -32.18 6.26 15.07
C PRO A 60 -30.83 5.56 14.89
N ALA A 61 -30.81 4.28 14.55
CA ALA A 61 -29.57 3.52 14.37
C ALA A 61 -28.76 4.01 13.15
N PHE A 62 -29.43 4.44 12.08
CA PHE A 62 -28.78 5.04 10.92
C PHE A 62 -28.18 6.41 11.26
N LEU A 63 -28.94 7.25 12.00
CA LEU A 63 -28.42 8.55 12.42
C LEU A 63 -27.22 8.42 13.38
N ASP A 64 -27.28 7.50 14.33
CA ASP A 64 -26.14 7.20 15.23
C ASP A 64 -24.91 6.70 14.44
N CYS A 65 -25.12 5.91 13.38
CA CYS A 65 -24.06 5.46 12.49
C CYS A 65 -23.44 6.65 11.70
N ALA A 66 -24.27 7.52 11.17
CA ALA A 66 -23.82 8.73 10.48
C ALA A 66 -23.06 9.66 11.42
N ASP A 67 -23.55 9.91 12.63
CA ASP A 67 -22.89 10.75 13.66
C ASP A 67 -21.50 10.18 14.05
N LEU A 68 -21.38 8.87 14.22
CA LEU A 68 -20.10 8.22 14.53
C LEU A 68 -19.06 8.39 13.42
N LEU A 69 -19.49 8.28 12.16
CA LEU A 69 -18.58 8.15 11.01
C LEU A 69 -18.37 9.46 10.27
N SER A 70 -19.22 10.47 10.49
CA SER A 70 -19.04 11.82 9.96
C SER A 70 -18.04 12.57 10.83
N GLY A 71 -16.88 12.92 10.30
CA GLY A 71 -15.82 13.62 11.04
C GLY A 71 -16.10 15.10 11.35
N GLY A 72 -17.38 15.50 11.58
CA GLY A 72 -17.80 16.87 11.85
C GLY A 72 -19.07 17.27 11.08
N PHE A 73 -19.08 18.44 10.41
CA PHE A 73 -20.25 18.96 9.69
C PHE A 73 -20.47 18.36 8.29
N GLU A 74 -19.56 17.49 7.82
CA GLU A 74 -19.62 16.91 6.48
C GLU A 74 -19.72 15.38 6.56
N ASP A 75 -20.59 14.79 5.73
CA ASP A 75 -20.79 13.33 5.64
C ASP A 75 -19.68 12.59 4.88
N SER A 76 -18.56 13.24 4.60
CA SER A 76 -17.50 12.68 3.78
C SER A 76 -16.93 11.38 4.37
N GLY A 77 -16.67 11.35 5.67
CA GLY A 77 -16.17 10.15 6.38
C GLY A 77 -17.16 8.98 6.35
N PHE A 78 -18.43 9.26 6.48
CA PHE A 78 -19.51 8.27 6.38
C PHE A 78 -19.62 7.69 4.96
N LYS A 79 -19.64 8.57 3.94
CA LYS A 79 -19.66 8.17 2.53
C LYS A 79 -18.43 7.31 2.18
N ASP A 80 -17.25 7.74 2.58
CA ASP A 80 -16.00 7.01 2.34
C ASP A 80 -16.01 5.62 3.02
N THR A 81 -16.64 5.51 4.19
CA THR A 81 -16.78 4.22 4.89
C THR A 81 -17.71 3.28 4.14
N ILE A 82 -18.87 3.77 3.67
CA ILE A 82 -19.83 2.96 2.88
C ILE A 82 -19.18 2.47 1.59
N LEU A 83 -18.50 3.35 0.85
CA LEU A 83 -17.80 2.97 -0.39
C LEU A 83 -16.67 1.97 -0.11
N SER A 84 -15.89 2.19 0.95
CA SER A 84 -14.81 1.26 1.33
C SER A 84 -15.37 -0.12 1.69
N LEU A 85 -16.48 -0.17 2.41
CA LEU A 85 -17.18 -1.42 2.76
C LEU A 85 -17.76 -2.11 1.53
N TYR A 86 -18.36 -1.34 0.62
CA TYR A 86 -18.86 -1.85 -0.67
C TYR A 86 -17.71 -2.47 -1.48
N HIS A 87 -16.64 -1.74 -1.72
CA HIS A 87 -15.50 -2.26 -2.47
C HIS A 87 -14.87 -3.49 -1.83
N PHE A 88 -14.79 -3.53 -0.50
CA PHE A 88 -14.31 -4.71 0.21
C PHE A 88 -15.24 -5.90 -0.01
N SER A 89 -16.56 -5.69 0.08
CA SER A 89 -17.56 -6.74 -0.13
C SER A 89 -17.53 -7.34 -1.53
N CYS A 90 -17.18 -6.55 -2.56
CA CYS A 90 -17.05 -7.03 -3.94
C CYS A 90 -15.97 -8.11 -4.12
N SER A 91 -15.04 -8.29 -3.16
CA SER A 91 -14.10 -9.40 -3.17
C SER A 91 -14.66 -10.73 -2.65
N MET A 92 -15.87 -10.72 -2.08
CA MET A 92 -16.57 -11.90 -1.61
C MET A 92 -17.42 -12.50 -2.73
N PRO A 93 -17.53 -13.83 -2.83
CA PRO A 93 -18.37 -14.47 -3.85
C PRO A 93 -19.86 -14.08 -3.80
N PHE A 94 -20.36 -13.76 -2.59
CA PHE A 94 -21.74 -13.32 -2.33
C PHE A 94 -21.72 -12.08 -1.45
N PRO A 95 -21.52 -10.87 -2.03
CA PRO A 95 -21.34 -9.63 -1.29
C PRO A 95 -22.50 -9.30 -0.34
N GLU A 96 -23.75 -9.45 -0.78
CA GLU A 96 -24.92 -9.12 0.05
C GLU A 96 -25.07 -10.07 1.24
N ASP A 97 -24.79 -11.37 1.08
CA ASP A 97 -24.83 -12.35 2.18
C ASP A 97 -23.74 -12.04 3.21
N TRP A 98 -22.53 -11.71 2.74
CA TRP A 98 -21.43 -11.30 3.62
C TRP A 98 -21.78 -10.03 4.37
N LEU A 99 -22.24 -8.96 3.67
CA LEU A 99 -22.69 -7.72 4.31
C LEU A 99 -23.80 -7.98 5.34
N GLY A 100 -24.79 -8.82 5.02
CA GLY A 100 -25.87 -9.19 5.94
C GLY A 100 -25.40 -9.95 7.18
N SER A 101 -24.23 -10.58 7.13
CA SER A 101 -23.66 -11.32 8.28
C SER A 101 -22.87 -10.46 9.27
N LEU A 102 -22.49 -9.22 8.91
CA LEU A 102 -21.56 -8.37 9.68
C LEU A 102 -22.03 -8.03 11.10
N SER A 103 -23.33 -7.99 11.35
CA SER A 103 -23.86 -7.69 12.69
C SER A 103 -23.86 -8.89 13.64
N ARG A 104 -23.77 -10.13 13.12
CA ARG A 104 -23.84 -11.36 13.94
C ARG A 104 -22.82 -11.41 15.08
N PRO A 105 -21.54 -11.07 14.87
CA PRO A 105 -20.52 -11.08 15.93
C PRO A 105 -20.77 -10.09 17.08
N TYR A 106 -21.71 -9.17 16.90
CA TYR A 106 -22.10 -8.17 17.91
C TYR A 106 -23.27 -8.63 18.80
N GLY A 107 -23.61 -9.90 18.77
CA GLY A 107 -24.57 -10.48 19.69
C GLY A 107 -26.02 -10.47 19.18
N GLU A 108 -26.26 -10.72 17.89
CA GLU A 108 -27.60 -10.85 17.29
C GLU A 108 -28.53 -11.77 18.10
N ASN A 109 -27.96 -12.80 18.76
CA ASN A 109 -28.70 -13.80 19.55
C ASN A 109 -28.66 -13.56 21.07
N GLY A 110 -28.16 -12.39 21.54
CA GLY A 110 -28.10 -12.03 22.96
C GLY A 110 -27.04 -12.83 23.72
N ALA A 111 -25.75 -12.56 23.46
CA ALA A 111 -24.65 -13.14 24.23
C ALA A 111 -24.77 -12.76 25.72
N ALA A 112 -24.63 -13.74 26.62
CA ALA A 112 -24.70 -13.53 28.07
C ALA A 112 -23.30 -13.31 28.67
N ALA A 113 -22.23 -13.76 28.00
CA ALA A 113 -20.85 -13.60 28.41
C ALA A 113 -19.94 -13.43 27.17
N LEU A 114 -18.74 -12.89 27.37
CA LEU A 114 -17.74 -12.79 26.28
C LEU A 114 -17.35 -14.18 25.74
N SER A 115 -17.34 -15.20 26.59
CA SER A 115 -17.07 -16.59 26.19
C SER A 115 -18.07 -17.16 25.17
N ASP A 116 -19.25 -16.57 25.05
CA ASP A 116 -20.27 -16.96 24.06
C ASP A 116 -19.92 -16.44 22.64
N LEU A 117 -18.99 -15.49 22.57
CA LEU A 117 -18.55 -14.88 21.32
C LEU A 117 -17.31 -15.61 20.79
N PRO A 118 -17.38 -16.23 19.59
CA PRO A 118 -16.31 -17.12 19.08
C PRO A 118 -14.92 -16.46 19.02
N TRP A 119 -14.88 -15.18 18.70
CA TRP A 119 -13.66 -14.38 18.51
C TRP A 119 -12.93 -14.00 19.82
N THR A 120 -13.57 -14.15 21.00
CA THR A 120 -12.92 -13.90 22.31
C THR A 120 -11.71 -14.81 22.51
N LYS A 121 -11.77 -16.04 22.04
CA LYS A 121 -10.65 -16.99 22.08
C LYS A 121 -9.42 -16.47 21.34
N ASP A 122 -9.63 -15.80 20.20
CA ASP A 122 -8.53 -15.26 19.38
C ASP A 122 -7.82 -14.11 20.11
N ILE A 123 -8.57 -13.29 20.85
CA ILE A 123 -8.00 -12.23 21.69
C ILE A 123 -7.15 -12.81 22.82
N LEU A 124 -7.70 -13.78 23.55
CA LEU A 124 -6.97 -14.40 24.66
C LEU A 124 -5.72 -15.14 24.17
N GLU A 125 -5.80 -15.79 23.01
CA GLU A 125 -4.65 -16.43 22.36
C GLU A 125 -3.56 -15.40 21.98
N ASP A 126 -3.95 -14.21 21.52
CA ASP A 126 -2.99 -13.14 21.21
C ASP A 126 -2.30 -12.63 22.49
N PHE A 127 -3.05 -12.39 23.55
CA PHE A 127 -2.46 -12.00 24.83
C PHE A 127 -1.55 -13.08 25.40
N ARG A 128 -1.90 -14.36 25.29
CA ARG A 128 -1.05 -15.49 25.68
C ARG A 128 0.27 -15.49 24.92
N ARG A 129 0.24 -15.29 23.59
CA ARG A 129 1.45 -15.20 22.77
C ARG A 129 2.32 -14.01 23.16
N ARG A 130 1.74 -12.86 23.47
CA ARG A 130 2.47 -11.69 23.97
C ARG A 130 3.12 -11.97 25.30
N ALA A 131 2.39 -12.55 26.25
CA ALA A 131 2.94 -12.93 27.55
C ALA A 131 4.11 -13.91 27.40
N GLN A 132 4.00 -14.90 26.51
CA GLN A 132 5.08 -15.81 26.19
C GLN A 132 6.30 -15.06 25.58
N SER A 133 6.08 -14.12 24.67
CA SER A 133 7.13 -13.29 24.08
C SER A 133 7.83 -12.42 25.15
N TRP A 134 7.10 -11.86 26.10
CA TRP A 134 7.69 -11.13 27.23
C TRP A 134 8.51 -12.05 28.11
N ALA A 135 8.01 -13.23 28.45
CA ALA A 135 8.76 -14.24 29.21
C ALA A 135 10.04 -14.64 28.48
N ASP A 136 10.00 -14.86 27.15
CA ASP A 136 11.17 -15.18 26.33
C ASP A 136 12.19 -14.03 26.32
N SER A 137 11.71 -12.78 26.25
CA SER A 137 12.57 -11.59 26.36
C SER A 137 13.28 -11.52 27.71
N TYR A 138 12.59 -11.91 28.79
CA TYR A 138 13.20 -11.96 30.12
C TYR A 138 14.18 -13.11 30.27
N ARG A 139 13.99 -14.25 29.60
CA ARG A 139 15.02 -15.32 29.54
C ARG A 139 16.32 -14.80 28.89
N GLN A 140 16.21 -13.99 27.83
CA GLN A 140 17.37 -13.32 27.24
C GLN A 140 18.05 -12.38 28.25
N ILE A 141 17.28 -11.60 29.01
CA ILE A 141 17.83 -10.75 30.08
C ILE A 141 18.61 -11.60 31.07
N PHE A 142 18.10 -12.73 31.54
CA PHE A 142 18.82 -13.60 32.46
C PHE A 142 20.13 -14.13 31.87
N THR A 143 20.15 -14.48 30.59
CA THR A 143 21.41 -14.86 29.90
C THR A 143 22.42 -13.71 29.92
N PHE A 144 21.98 -12.46 29.75
CA PHE A 144 22.88 -11.31 29.91
C PHE A 144 23.41 -11.14 31.32
N LEU A 145 22.56 -11.37 32.36
CA LEU A 145 22.98 -11.27 33.75
C LEU A 145 24.00 -12.36 34.13
N GLU A 146 23.88 -13.55 33.57
CA GLU A 146 24.88 -14.62 33.74
C GLU A 146 26.24 -14.24 33.18
N ASN A 147 26.28 -13.51 32.06
CA ASN A 147 27.49 -13.05 31.41
C ASN A 147 28.12 -11.79 32.04
N GLU A 148 27.38 -11.09 32.95
CA GLU A 148 27.87 -9.89 33.65
C GLU A 148 27.46 -9.93 35.15
N PRO A 149 28.27 -10.59 36.01
CA PRO A 149 27.94 -10.78 37.42
C PRO A 149 27.70 -9.49 38.21
N ALA A 150 28.24 -8.34 37.75
CA ALA A 150 28.00 -7.05 38.37
C ALA A 150 26.51 -6.60 38.30
N LEU A 151 25.71 -7.16 37.38
CA LEU A 151 24.29 -6.92 37.21
C LEU A 151 23.40 -7.93 38.00
N ALA A 152 23.99 -8.92 38.69
CA ALA A 152 23.23 -9.92 39.45
C ALA A 152 22.16 -9.33 40.43
N PRO A 153 22.33 -8.10 41.01
CA PRO A 153 21.28 -7.49 41.85
C PRO A 153 19.97 -7.22 41.11
N TYR A 154 19.94 -7.26 39.75
CA TYR A 154 18.70 -7.11 38.98
C TYR A 154 17.85 -8.39 38.98
N ALA A 155 18.48 -9.56 39.16
CA ALA A 155 17.84 -10.87 38.99
C ALA A 155 16.56 -11.03 39.85
N GLU A 156 16.62 -10.64 41.12
CA GLU A 156 15.46 -10.75 42.06
C GLU A 156 14.23 -9.96 41.56
N THR A 157 14.43 -8.69 41.17
CA THR A 157 13.34 -7.84 40.67
C THR A 157 12.78 -8.36 39.34
N LEU A 158 13.65 -8.87 38.46
CA LEU A 158 13.27 -9.38 37.16
C LEU A 158 12.64 -10.78 37.22
N SER A 159 12.94 -11.57 38.27
CA SER A 159 12.32 -12.88 38.50
C SER A 159 10.82 -12.75 38.76
N ASP A 160 10.41 -11.80 39.61
CA ASP A 160 8.99 -11.57 39.92
C ASP A 160 8.19 -11.17 38.67
N GLU A 161 8.79 -10.31 37.82
CA GLU A 161 8.19 -9.90 36.55
C GLU A 161 8.10 -11.07 35.54
N PHE A 162 9.16 -11.90 35.44
CA PHE A 162 9.19 -13.10 34.63
C PHE A 162 8.14 -14.14 35.05
N ASP A 163 8.00 -14.37 36.36
CA ASP A 163 7.02 -15.32 36.89
C ASP A 163 5.60 -14.87 36.54
N ALA A 164 5.30 -13.56 36.66
CA ALA A 164 4.00 -13.00 36.27
C ALA A 164 3.72 -13.26 34.79
N PHE A 165 4.67 -13.01 33.88
CA PHE A 165 4.48 -13.27 32.46
C PHE A 165 4.35 -14.78 32.16
N THR A 166 5.06 -15.62 32.91
CA THR A 166 4.95 -17.08 32.77
C THR A 166 3.59 -17.60 33.20
N ILE A 167 2.97 -17.01 34.23
CA ILE A 167 1.61 -17.33 34.65
C ILE A 167 0.63 -16.90 33.55
N LEU A 168 0.70 -15.66 33.09
CA LEU A 168 -0.18 -15.14 32.04
C LEU A 168 -0.06 -15.89 30.72
N SER A 169 1.12 -16.38 30.36
CA SER A 169 1.31 -17.18 29.15
C SER A 169 0.53 -18.51 29.16
N LYS A 170 0.01 -18.93 30.31
CA LYS A 170 -0.78 -20.16 30.50
C LYS A 170 -2.26 -19.87 30.77
N ALA A 171 -2.65 -18.60 30.96
CA ALA A 171 -4.01 -18.21 31.25
C ALA A 171 -4.92 -18.43 30.03
N GLU A 172 -6.00 -19.19 30.21
CA GLU A 172 -6.92 -19.60 29.13
C GLU A 172 -8.25 -18.85 29.16
N THR A 173 -8.62 -18.28 30.32
CA THR A 173 -9.92 -17.64 30.54
C THR A 173 -9.78 -16.14 30.77
N TRP A 174 -10.87 -15.40 30.50
CA TRP A 174 -10.93 -13.96 30.81
C TRP A 174 -10.72 -13.67 32.28
N ASP A 175 -11.31 -14.48 33.16
CA ASP A 175 -11.21 -14.31 34.63
C ASP A 175 -9.77 -14.41 35.13
N GLU A 176 -8.98 -15.33 34.58
CA GLU A 176 -7.56 -15.44 34.96
C GLU A 176 -6.79 -14.18 34.55
N TRP A 177 -7.01 -13.68 33.34
CA TRP A 177 -6.40 -12.43 32.89
C TRP A 177 -6.85 -11.22 33.71
N TYR A 178 -8.15 -11.10 33.99
CA TYR A 178 -8.72 -10.02 34.77
C TYR A 178 -8.17 -9.98 36.18
N LYS A 179 -7.94 -11.16 36.79
CA LYS A 179 -7.37 -11.30 38.13
C LYS A 179 -5.88 -10.96 38.15
N ASP A 180 -5.08 -11.45 37.21
CA ASP A 180 -3.63 -11.47 37.36
C ASP A 180 -2.95 -10.29 36.61
N ALA A 181 -3.46 -9.84 35.48
CA ALA A 181 -2.84 -8.78 34.68
C ALA A 181 -2.76 -7.41 35.39
N PRO A 182 -3.82 -6.92 36.10
CA PRO A 182 -3.76 -5.65 36.82
C PRO A 182 -2.76 -5.64 37.98
N ASN A 183 -2.37 -6.82 38.46
CA ASN A 183 -1.46 -6.96 39.61
C ASN A 183 0.03 -6.92 39.22
N ILE A 184 0.34 -6.88 37.93
CA ILE A 184 1.73 -6.76 37.46
C ILE A 184 2.28 -5.41 37.89
N SER A 185 3.40 -5.44 38.58
CA SER A 185 4.10 -4.24 39.03
C SER A 185 5.56 -4.26 38.61
N PHE A 186 6.08 -3.10 38.22
CA PHE A 186 7.46 -2.91 37.80
C PHE A 186 8.25 -2.18 38.90
N ALA A 187 8.86 -2.92 39.80
CA ALA A 187 9.68 -2.36 40.85
C ALA A 187 10.93 -1.65 40.33
N LYS A 188 11.48 -0.73 41.13
CA LYS A 188 12.73 -0.05 40.73
C LYS A 188 13.90 -1.02 40.81
N LEU A 189 14.67 -1.13 39.74
CA LEU A 189 15.89 -1.94 39.71
C LEU A 189 16.88 -1.47 40.78
N LYS A 190 17.54 -2.42 41.45
CA LYS A 190 18.56 -2.14 42.46
C LYS A 190 19.74 -1.37 41.84
N ALA A 191 20.36 -0.49 42.62
CA ALA A 191 21.53 0.23 42.11
C ALA A 191 22.74 -0.70 41.97
N VAL A 192 23.40 -0.65 40.81
CA VAL A 192 24.61 -1.42 40.51
C VAL A 192 25.77 -0.48 40.24
N LYS A 193 26.99 -0.90 40.63
CA LYS A 193 28.20 -0.09 40.49
C LYS A 193 29.03 -0.55 39.32
N LYS A 194 29.40 0.33 38.42
CA LYS A 194 30.27 0.10 37.26
C LYS A 194 31.66 -0.45 37.70
N SER A 195 32.14 -0.01 38.87
CA SER A 195 33.44 -0.48 39.42
C SER A 195 33.44 -1.96 39.86
N SER A 196 32.29 -2.65 39.80
CA SER A 196 32.16 -4.08 40.12
C SER A 196 32.35 -4.97 38.89
N SER A 197 32.48 -4.43 37.71
CA SER A 197 32.73 -5.17 36.46
C SER A 197 34.21 -5.16 36.08
N GLU A 198 34.69 -6.24 35.49
CA GLU A 198 36.04 -6.36 34.92
C GLU A 198 36.18 -5.53 33.64
N ASP A 199 35.10 -5.40 32.85
CA ASP A 199 35.02 -4.62 31.61
C ASP A 199 33.93 -3.53 31.72
N PRO A 200 34.30 -2.28 32.01
CA PRO A 200 33.36 -1.18 32.18
C PRO A 200 32.56 -0.77 30.92
N ILE A 201 33.05 -1.08 29.71
CA ILE A 201 32.36 -0.75 28.45
C ILE A 201 31.29 -1.80 28.22
N ARG A 202 31.64 -3.06 28.29
CA ARG A 202 30.71 -4.19 28.16
C ARG A 202 29.59 -4.13 29.23
N PHE A 203 29.94 -3.75 30.47
CA PHE A 203 28.95 -3.53 31.53
C PHE A 203 27.87 -2.53 31.14
N GLU A 204 28.24 -1.36 30.65
CA GLU A 204 27.26 -0.32 30.25
C GLU A 204 26.42 -0.77 29.03
N GLU A 205 27.00 -1.47 28.07
CA GLU A 205 26.28 -2.03 26.92
C GLU A 205 25.23 -3.06 27.38
N ILE A 206 25.62 -4.03 28.19
CA ILE A 206 24.68 -5.06 28.69
C ILE A 206 23.61 -4.41 29.55
N LYS A 207 23.97 -3.51 30.45
CA LYS A 207 23.04 -2.79 31.30
C LYS A 207 22.00 -2.00 30.46
N ASN A 208 22.43 -1.30 29.42
CA ASN A 208 21.56 -0.54 28.54
C ASN A 208 20.62 -1.49 27.76
N ASN A 209 21.10 -2.62 27.29
CA ASN A 209 20.29 -3.63 26.62
C ASN A 209 19.22 -4.21 27.54
N VAL A 210 19.60 -4.61 28.75
CA VAL A 210 18.66 -5.10 29.77
C VAL A 210 17.57 -4.06 30.07
N GLN A 211 17.97 -2.79 30.25
CA GLN A 211 17.03 -1.72 30.52
C GLN A 211 16.12 -1.42 29.32
N ALA A 212 16.65 -1.45 28.11
CA ALA A 212 15.89 -1.23 26.88
C ALA A 212 14.81 -2.29 26.68
N ILE A 213 15.16 -3.58 26.81
CA ILE A 213 14.23 -4.70 26.70
C ILE A 213 13.13 -4.56 27.78
N ARG A 214 13.54 -4.39 29.05
CA ARG A 214 12.59 -4.24 30.14
C ARG A 214 11.65 -3.05 29.97
N ASN A 215 12.18 -1.88 29.55
CA ASN A 215 11.39 -0.67 29.36
C ASN A 215 10.37 -0.83 28.21
N SER A 216 10.74 -1.55 27.16
CA SER A 216 9.82 -1.88 26.06
C SER A 216 8.66 -2.74 26.56
N VAL A 217 8.94 -3.84 27.26
CA VAL A 217 7.90 -4.70 27.86
C VAL A 217 7.07 -3.93 28.87
N LYS A 218 7.71 -3.18 29.78
CA LYS A 218 7.03 -2.35 30.76
C LYS A 218 6.06 -1.37 30.12
N LYS A 219 6.47 -0.69 29.07
CA LYS A 219 5.63 0.27 28.34
C LYS A 219 4.38 -0.44 27.79
N GLU A 220 4.55 -1.55 27.10
CA GLU A 220 3.44 -2.29 26.52
C GLU A 220 2.46 -2.81 27.59
N VAL A 221 2.99 -3.40 28.65
CA VAL A 221 2.17 -3.91 29.75
C VAL A 221 1.44 -2.79 30.48
N SER A 222 2.14 -1.70 30.85
CA SER A 222 1.55 -0.61 31.62
C SER A 222 0.57 0.26 30.84
N GLU A 223 0.84 0.48 29.54
CA GLU A 223 0.01 1.36 28.71
C GLU A 223 -1.14 0.62 28.01
N ARG A 224 -1.03 -0.69 27.82
CA ARG A 224 -2.02 -1.48 27.06
C ARG A 224 -2.65 -2.61 27.87
N LEU A 225 -1.85 -3.51 28.44
CA LEU A 225 -2.38 -4.71 29.10
C LEU A 225 -3.15 -4.39 30.37
N ILE A 226 -2.52 -3.65 31.29
CA ILE A 226 -3.12 -3.34 32.59
C ILE A 226 -4.42 -2.54 32.43
N PRO A 227 -4.50 -1.45 31.66
CA PRO A 227 -5.74 -0.73 31.41
C PRO A 227 -6.82 -1.59 30.76
N PHE A 228 -6.44 -2.49 29.86
CA PHE A 228 -7.37 -3.35 29.14
C PHE A 228 -8.09 -4.32 30.10
N PHE A 229 -7.35 -5.03 30.94
CA PHE A 229 -7.93 -5.96 31.91
C PHE A 229 -8.36 -5.30 33.24
N ALA A 230 -8.25 -3.99 33.37
CA ALA A 230 -8.91 -3.25 34.47
C ALA A 230 -10.41 -3.03 34.23
N ILE A 231 -10.88 -3.21 32.97
CA ILE A 231 -12.30 -3.07 32.62
C ILE A 231 -13.00 -4.41 32.82
N PRO A 232 -14.15 -4.43 33.57
CA PRO A 232 -14.93 -5.66 33.77
C PRO A 232 -15.45 -6.27 32.46
N GLU A 233 -15.59 -7.60 32.45
CA GLU A 233 -16.14 -8.34 31.29
C GLU A 233 -17.49 -7.82 30.83
N GLU A 234 -18.38 -7.52 31.80
CA GLU A 234 -19.74 -7.03 31.54
C GLU A 234 -19.74 -5.70 30.78
N GLN A 235 -18.75 -4.82 31.04
CA GLN A 235 -18.66 -3.55 30.36
C GLN A 235 -18.22 -3.76 28.91
N TRP A 236 -17.23 -4.64 28.64
CA TRP A 236 -16.82 -4.99 27.30
C TRP A 236 -17.95 -5.62 26.50
N LEU A 237 -18.69 -6.54 27.09
CA LEU A 237 -19.84 -7.20 26.47
C LEU A 237 -20.94 -6.18 26.14
N HIS A 238 -21.25 -5.28 27.10
CA HIS A 238 -22.22 -4.20 26.90
C HIS A 238 -21.83 -3.32 25.70
N ASP A 239 -20.56 -2.89 25.61
CA ASP A 239 -20.08 -2.04 24.52
C ASP A 239 -20.19 -2.74 23.15
N VAL A 240 -19.88 -4.05 23.09
CA VAL A 240 -20.02 -4.83 21.86
C VAL A 240 -21.49 -4.93 21.43
N ILE A 241 -22.40 -5.33 22.35
CA ILE A 241 -23.81 -5.54 22.02
C ILE A 241 -24.48 -4.22 21.59
N ARG A 242 -24.13 -3.10 22.20
CA ARG A 242 -24.69 -1.78 21.83
C ARG A 242 -24.33 -1.34 20.42
N MET A 243 -23.26 -1.87 19.83
CA MET A 243 -22.88 -1.58 18.45
C MET A 243 -23.68 -2.37 17.42
N TYR A 244 -24.42 -3.41 17.80
CA TYR A 244 -25.23 -4.23 16.90
C TYR A 244 -26.15 -3.41 15.97
N PRO A 245 -27.02 -2.49 16.48
CA PRO A 245 -27.92 -1.73 15.62
C PRO A 245 -27.17 -0.80 14.64
N ILE A 246 -26.03 -0.23 15.06
CA ILE A 246 -25.21 0.66 14.24
C ILE A 246 -24.54 -0.12 13.09
N VAL A 247 -23.95 -1.29 13.39
CA VAL A 247 -23.33 -2.16 12.39
C VAL A 247 -24.38 -2.67 11.39
N ARG A 248 -25.57 -3.03 11.91
CA ARG A 248 -26.69 -3.45 11.06
C ARG A 248 -27.13 -2.33 10.12
N ALA A 249 -27.29 -1.10 10.61
CA ALA A 249 -27.65 0.05 9.79
C ALA A 249 -26.60 0.35 8.71
N LEU A 250 -25.30 0.29 9.04
CA LEU A 250 -24.21 0.43 8.08
C LEU A 250 -24.27 -0.66 6.99
N SER A 251 -24.52 -1.89 7.38
CA SER A 251 -24.69 -3.02 6.47
C SER A 251 -25.87 -2.82 5.52
N GLU A 252 -27.04 -2.45 6.06
CA GLU A 252 -28.27 -2.24 5.30
C GLU A 252 -28.14 -1.09 4.28
N VAL A 253 -27.54 0.04 4.67
CA VAL A 253 -27.32 1.16 3.73
C VAL A 253 -26.29 0.79 2.65
N THR A 254 -25.26 0.01 2.98
CA THR A 254 -24.28 -0.45 2.00
C THR A 254 -24.90 -1.43 0.99
N ILE A 255 -25.77 -2.34 1.44
CA ILE A 255 -26.56 -3.23 0.55
C ILE A 255 -27.49 -2.40 -0.35
N ALA A 256 -28.18 -1.40 0.20
CA ALA A 256 -29.04 -0.52 -0.58
C ALA A 256 -28.25 0.24 -1.66
N PHE A 257 -27.06 0.77 -1.31
CA PHE A 257 -26.16 1.39 -2.27
C PHE A 257 -25.71 0.39 -3.35
N SER A 258 -25.27 -0.79 -2.98
CA SER A 258 -24.82 -1.84 -3.91
C SER A 258 -25.89 -2.16 -4.96
N ARG A 259 -27.15 -2.32 -4.53
CA ARG A 259 -28.28 -2.58 -5.42
C ARG A 259 -28.61 -1.39 -6.33
N ALA A 260 -28.60 -0.18 -5.78
CA ALA A 260 -28.88 1.04 -6.55
C ALA A 260 -27.79 1.28 -7.60
N TYR A 261 -26.53 1.07 -7.24
CA TYR A 261 -25.38 1.22 -8.12
C TYR A 261 -25.36 0.19 -9.25
N ALA A 262 -25.60 -1.09 -8.94
CA ALA A 262 -25.77 -2.13 -9.96
C ALA A 262 -26.94 -1.82 -10.91
N GLY A 263 -28.06 -1.33 -10.39
CA GLY A 263 -29.22 -0.89 -11.19
C GLY A 263 -28.87 0.27 -12.12
N ARG A 264 -28.15 1.29 -11.63
CA ARG A 264 -27.70 2.43 -12.43
C ARG A 264 -26.73 1.99 -13.54
N LYS A 265 -25.73 1.17 -13.24
CA LYS A 265 -24.80 0.60 -14.24
C LYS A 265 -25.56 -0.17 -15.33
N LYS A 266 -26.53 -1.01 -14.94
CA LYS A 266 -27.35 -1.77 -15.90
C LYS A 266 -28.18 -0.85 -16.81
N GLN A 267 -28.78 0.21 -16.26
CA GLN A 267 -29.57 1.20 -17.02
C GLN A 267 -28.69 1.96 -18.04
N GLU A 268 -27.47 2.29 -17.66
CA GLU A 268 -26.53 3.04 -18.50
C GLU A 268 -25.70 2.13 -19.44
N GLY A 269 -25.88 0.81 -19.34
CA GLY A 269 -25.14 -0.17 -20.14
C GLY A 269 -23.65 -0.19 -19.81
N LEU A 270 -23.29 -0.09 -18.52
CA LEU A 270 -21.92 -0.04 -17.99
C LEU A 270 -21.62 -1.26 -17.13
N MET A 271 -20.37 -1.68 -17.09
CA MET A 271 -19.86 -2.69 -16.14
C MET A 271 -18.41 -2.40 -15.77
N GLU A 272 -18.00 -2.79 -14.58
CA GLU A 272 -16.63 -2.73 -14.06
C GLU A 272 -15.94 -4.10 -14.06
N PHE A 273 -14.63 -4.15 -13.75
CA PHE A 273 -13.89 -5.41 -13.63
C PHE A 273 -14.44 -6.33 -12.55
N THR A 274 -14.84 -5.77 -11.41
CA THR A 274 -15.47 -6.52 -10.32
C THR A 274 -16.81 -7.10 -10.71
N ASP A 275 -17.62 -6.40 -11.51
CA ASP A 275 -18.89 -6.92 -12.03
C ASP A 275 -18.68 -8.15 -12.91
N MET A 276 -17.58 -8.19 -13.69
CA MET A 276 -17.31 -9.36 -14.56
C MET A 276 -17.12 -10.63 -13.75
N GLU A 277 -16.41 -10.58 -12.63
CA GLU A 277 -16.23 -11.76 -11.76
C GLU A 277 -17.57 -12.26 -11.25
N HIS A 278 -18.45 -11.37 -10.78
CA HIS A 278 -19.78 -11.72 -10.27
C HIS A 278 -20.74 -12.21 -11.37
N TYR A 279 -20.73 -11.60 -12.57
CA TYR A 279 -21.50 -12.09 -13.70
C TYR A 279 -21.08 -13.50 -14.13
N VAL A 280 -19.78 -13.79 -14.06
CA VAL A 280 -19.29 -15.16 -14.32
C VAL A 280 -19.79 -16.12 -13.25
N LEU A 281 -19.81 -15.74 -11.97
CA LEU A 281 -20.42 -16.56 -10.91
C LEU A 281 -21.92 -16.77 -11.15
N ASP A 282 -22.66 -15.75 -11.54
CA ASP A 282 -24.09 -15.85 -11.86
C ASP A 282 -24.36 -16.79 -13.03
N ILE A 283 -23.45 -16.86 -14.00
CA ILE A 283 -23.51 -17.84 -15.10
C ILE A 283 -23.22 -19.26 -14.60
N LEU A 284 -22.26 -19.43 -13.69
CA LEU A 284 -21.70 -20.74 -13.33
C LEU A 284 -22.40 -21.41 -12.13
N VAL A 285 -23.07 -20.66 -11.26
CA VAL A 285 -23.73 -21.17 -10.05
C VAL A 285 -25.22 -21.37 -10.30
N ASP A 286 -25.76 -22.51 -9.88
CA ASP A 286 -27.22 -22.76 -9.82
C ASP A 286 -27.76 -22.35 -8.43
N LYS A 287 -28.12 -21.09 -8.28
CA LYS A 287 -28.68 -20.52 -7.03
C LYS A 287 -30.10 -21.04 -6.74
N THR A 288 -30.75 -21.74 -7.70
CA THR A 288 -32.10 -22.25 -7.56
C THR A 288 -32.15 -23.72 -7.12
N ALA A 289 -30.99 -24.35 -7.02
CA ALA A 289 -30.86 -25.76 -6.61
C ALA A 289 -31.32 -25.96 -5.16
N GLU A 290 -31.99 -27.06 -4.91
CA GLU A 290 -32.42 -27.45 -3.56
C GLU A 290 -31.19 -27.66 -2.66
N GLY A 291 -31.19 -27.01 -1.47
CA GLY A 291 -30.08 -27.05 -0.52
C GLY A 291 -28.92 -26.13 -0.85
N PHE A 292 -29.07 -25.21 -1.81
CA PHE A 292 -28.08 -24.16 -2.08
C PHE A 292 -27.85 -23.27 -0.85
N THR A 293 -26.58 -23.05 -0.52
CA THR A 293 -26.15 -22.00 0.39
C THR A 293 -24.87 -21.36 -0.17
N PRO A 294 -24.60 -20.07 0.14
CA PRO A 294 -23.38 -19.40 -0.32
C PRO A 294 -22.09 -20.16 -0.02
N GLU A 295 -21.99 -20.77 1.18
CA GLU A 295 -20.80 -21.52 1.62
C GLU A 295 -20.57 -22.81 0.81
N ARG A 296 -21.63 -23.34 0.23
CA ARG A 296 -21.60 -24.59 -0.56
C ARG A 296 -21.73 -24.34 -2.07
N ALA A 297 -21.62 -23.11 -2.53
CA ALA A 297 -21.86 -22.74 -3.94
C ALA A 297 -21.04 -23.58 -4.94
N GLY A 298 -19.84 -24.02 -4.58
CA GLY A 298 -19.01 -24.89 -5.41
C GLY A 298 -19.60 -26.27 -5.69
N GLU A 299 -20.59 -26.72 -4.91
CA GLU A 299 -21.30 -28.00 -5.10
C GLU A 299 -22.50 -27.90 -6.08
N PHE A 300 -22.87 -26.66 -6.47
CA PHE A 300 -24.05 -26.36 -7.29
C PHE A 300 -23.69 -25.75 -8.65
N PRO A 301 -22.94 -26.48 -9.55
CA PRO A 301 -22.65 -25.96 -10.87
C PRO A 301 -23.91 -25.86 -11.73
N SER A 302 -24.05 -24.75 -12.44
CA SER A 302 -25.13 -24.54 -13.42
C SER A 302 -25.02 -25.46 -14.64
N SER A 303 -26.00 -25.39 -15.52
CA SER A 303 -25.95 -26.11 -16.81
C SER A 303 -24.78 -25.62 -17.67
N ALA A 304 -24.48 -24.32 -17.66
CA ALA A 304 -23.34 -23.73 -18.36
C ALA A 304 -22.00 -24.21 -17.77
N ALA A 305 -21.88 -24.26 -16.44
CA ALA A 305 -20.71 -24.81 -15.78
C ALA A 305 -20.48 -26.30 -16.17
N ARG A 306 -21.50 -27.10 -16.14
CA ARG A 306 -21.40 -28.54 -16.55
C ARG A 306 -21.02 -28.73 -18.02
N GLU A 307 -21.46 -27.86 -18.92
CA GLU A 307 -20.98 -27.82 -20.31
C GLU A 307 -19.47 -27.52 -20.38
N LEU A 308 -19.00 -26.48 -19.66
CA LEU A 308 -17.61 -26.07 -19.63
C LEU A 308 -16.71 -27.13 -18.98
N GLN A 309 -17.14 -27.80 -17.90
CA GLN A 309 -16.43 -28.93 -17.29
C GLN A 309 -16.14 -30.08 -18.28
N LYS A 310 -17.06 -30.33 -19.22
CA LYS A 310 -16.85 -31.31 -20.28
C LYS A 310 -15.90 -30.82 -21.36
N LYS A 311 -15.91 -29.52 -21.63
CA LYS A 311 -15.11 -28.88 -22.66
C LYS A 311 -13.65 -28.77 -22.26
N TYR A 312 -13.37 -28.30 -21.02
CA TYR A 312 -12.00 -28.08 -20.57
C TYR A 312 -11.39 -29.38 -20.03
N LYS A 313 -10.32 -29.84 -20.71
CA LYS A 313 -9.59 -31.04 -20.30
C LYS A 313 -8.59 -30.73 -19.20
N GLU A 314 -7.94 -29.58 -19.29
CA GLU A 314 -6.97 -29.08 -18.33
C GLU A 314 -7.25 -27.60 -18.06
N ILE A 315 -7.14 -27.18 -16.81
CA ILE A 315 -7.22 -25.80 -16.35
C ILE A 315 -5.92 -25.50 -15.64
N MET A 316 -5.11 -24.59 -16.24
CA MET A 316 -3.81 -24.21 -15.73
C MET A 316 -3.86 -22.76 -15.25
N ILE A 317 -3.47 -22.51 -14.01
CA ILE A 317 -3.50 -21.19 -13.39
C ILE A 317 -2.09 -20.88 -12.88
N ASP A 318 -1.50 -19.82 -13.38
CA ASP A 318 -0.22 -19.28 -12.92
C ASP A 318 -0.43 -18.21 -11.85
N GLU A 319 0.61 -17.90 -11.05
CA GLU A 319 0.58 -16.93 -9.94
C GLU A 319 -0.61 -17.17 -8.99
N TYR A 320 -0.91 -18.46 -8.73
CA TYR A 320 -2.10 -18.86 -7.97
C TYR A 320 -2.20 -18.28 -6.56
N GLN A 321 -1.08 -17.86 -5.96
CA GLN A 321 -1.03 -17.19 -4.66
C GLN A 321 -1.69 -15.79 -4.66
N ASP A 322 -2.01 -15.24 -5.82
CA ASP A 322 -2.67 -13.95 -5.96
C ASP A 322 -4.18 -14.07 -6.26
N THR A 323 -4.74 -15.27 -6.13
CA THR A 323 -6.16 -15.57 -6.36
C THR A 323 -7.02 -15.08 -5.18
N ASN A 324 -8.21 -14.53 -5.48
CA ASN A 324 -9.26 -14.21 -4.49
C ASN A 324 -10.32 -15.32 -4.41
N ASP A 325 -11.27 -15.23 -3.46
CA ASP A 325 -12.32 -16.23 -3.26
C ASP A 325 -13.26 -16.36 -4.47
N VAL A 326 -13.54 -15.25 -5.15
CA VAL A 326 -14.40 -15.23 -6.34
C VAL A 326 -13.77 -16.07 -7.44
N GLN A 327 -12.49 -15.81 -7.71
CA GLN A 327 -11.70 -16.52 -8.73
C GLN A 327 -11.50 -17.99 -8.39
N GLU A 328 -11.28 -18.33 -7.10
CA GLU A 328 -11.19 -19.71 -6.65
C GLU A 328 -12.52 -20.46 -6.84
N LEU A 329 -13.64 -19.82 -6.51
CA LEU A 329 -14.96 -20.43 -6.73
C LEU A 329 -15.23 -20.64 -8.22
N ILE A 330 -14.91 -19.66 -9.08
CA ILE A 330 -15.01 -19.80 -10.54
C ILE A 330 -14.16 -20.97 -11.03
N ALA A 331 -12.89 -21.08 -10.60
CA ALA A 331 -12.00 -22.18 -10.97
C ALA A 331 -12.55 -23.54 -10.50
N THR A 332 -13.17 -23.58 -9.33
CA THR A 332 -13.81 -24.79 -8.78
C THR A 332 -15.01 -25.21 -9.62
N LEU A 333 -15.88 -24.27 -9.98
CA LEU A 333 -17.07 -24.53 -10.80
C LEU A 333 -16.75 -24.96 -12.24
N LEU A 334 -15.63 -24.49 -12.79
CA LEU A 334 -15.13 -24.88 -14.12
C LEU A 334 -14.45 -26.26 -14.12
N SER A 335 -13.96 -26.71 -12.97
CA SER A 335 -13.22 -27.97 -12.84
C SER A 335 -14.15 -29.16 -12.75
N ASN A 336 -13.72 -30.30 -13.33
CA ASN A 336 -14.35 -31.59 -13.12
C ASN A 336 -13.85 -32.32 -11.85
N GLY A 337 -13.08 -31.64 -11.00
CA GLY A 337 -12.49 -32.17 -9.77
C GLY A 337 -11.09 -32.79 -9.92
N ARG A 338 -10.59 -32.99 -11.17
CA ARG A 338 -9.31 -33.69 -11.42
C ARG A 338 -8.40 -33.04 -12.46
N ASN A 339 -8.79 -31.90 -12.99
CA ASN A 339 -8.13 -31.30 -14.14
C ASN A 339 -7.52 -29.90 -13.86
N ARG A 340 -7.27 -29.56 -12.58
CA ARG A 340 -6.63 -28.29 -12.21
C ARG A 340 -5.13 -28.48 -12.00
N PHE A 341 -4.35 -27.59 -12.62
CA PHE A 341 -2.91 -27.46 -12.41
C PHE A 341 -2.64 -26.02 -11.99
N MET A 342 -2.17 -25.84 -10.76
CA MET A 342 -1.94 -24.53 -10.15
C MET A 342 -0.46 -24.34 -9.88
N VAL A 343 0.09 -23.21 -10.31
CA VAL A 343 1.50 -22.84 -10.09
C VAL A 343 1.53 -21.54 -9.29
N GLY A 344 2.42 -21.49 -8.29
CA GLY A 344 2.57 -20.29 -7.49
C GLY A 344 3.63 -20.45 -6.41
N ASP A 345 3.87 -19.35 -5.69
CA ASP A 345 4.76 -19.30 -4.54
C ASP A 345 4.14 -18.43 -3.45
N VAL A 346 3.67 -19.03 -2.35
CA VAL A 346 3.04 -18.33 -1.21
C VAL A 346 3.93 -17.19 -0.70
N LYS A 347 5.27 -17.35 -0.76
CA LYS A 347 6.23 -16.32 -0.35
C LYS A 347 6.22 -15.07 -1.23
N GLN A 348 5.57 -15.13 -2.41
CA GLN A 348 5.43 -14.02 -3.36
C GLN A 348 4.01 -13.43 -3.41
N SER A 349 3.11 -13.80 -2.50
CA SER A 349 1.79 -13.19 -2.39
C SER A 349 1.91 -11.81 -1.75
N ILE A 350 1.79 -10.73 -2.56
CA ILE A 350 1.94 -9.33 -2.18
C ILE A 350 0.82 -8.42 -2.70
N TYR A 351 -0.32 -9.01 -3.11
CA TYR A 351 -1.47 -8.28 -3.64
C TYR A 351 -2.70 -8.33 -2.74
N ARG A 352 -2.48 -8.40 -1.41
CA ARG A 352 -3.58 -8.34 -0.45
C ARG A 352 -4.40 -7.05 -0.57
N PHE A 353 -3.77 -5.92 -0.86
CA PHE A 353 -4.46 -4.66 -1.13
C PHE A 353 -5.39 -4.72 -2.38
N ARG A 354 -5.25 -5.77 -3.22
CA ARG A 354 -6.17 -6.15 -4.30
C ARG A 354 -7.06 -7.32 -3.92
N GLN A 355 -7.19 -7.59 -2.62
CA GLN A 355 -8.02 -8.65 -2.05
C GLN A 355 -7.58 -10.08 -2.43
N ALA A 356 -6.33 -10.28 -2.85
CA ALA A 356 -5.76 -11.63 -2.98
C ALA A 356 -5.67 -12.32 -1.61
N ASP A 357 -5.98 -13.61 -1.56
CA ASP A 357 -5.95 -14.42 -0.34
C ASP A 357 -4.89 -15.53 -0.41
N PRO A 358 -3.72 -15.34 0.20
CA PRO A 358 -2.70 -16.37 0.24
C PRO A 358 -3.15 -17.65 0.96
N THR A 359 -4.16 -17.59 1.84
CA THR A 359 -4.62 -18.75 2.61
C THR A 359 -5.25 -19.81 1.71
N ILE A 360 -5.83 -19.43 0.57
CA ILE A 360 -6.38 -20.36 -0.44
C ILE A 360 -5.27 -21.32 -0.91
N PHE A 361 -4.12 -20.77 -1.28
CA PHE A 361 -2.99 -21.57 -1.73
C PHE A 361 -2.32 -22.32 -0.58
N GLN A 362 -2.19 -21.70 0.60
CA GLN A 362 -1.63 -22.35 1.79
C GLN A 362 -2.42 -23.58 2.22
N LYS A 363 -3.77 -23.52 2.20
CA LYS A 363 -4.64 -24.67 2.50
C LYS A 363 -4.34 -25.85 1.58
N LYS A 364 -4.21 -25.60 0.27
CA LYS A 364 -3.83 -26.62 -0.72
C LYS A 364 -2.39 -27.12 -0.52
N TYR A 365 -1.44 -26.22 -0.27
CA TYR A 365 -0.05 -26.56 -0.01
C TYR A 365 0.11 -27.50 1.19
N ARG A 366 -0.70 -27.32 2.25
CA ARG A 366 -0.69 -28.20 3.44
C ARG A 366 -1.42 -29.51 3.24
N SER A 367 -2.53 -29.51 2.48
CA SER A 367 -3.38 -30.69 2.29
C SER A 367 -2.91 -31.63 1.18
N PHE A 368 -2.27 -31.10 0.12
CA PHE A 368 -1.83 -31.89 -1.02
C PHE A 368 -0.58 -32.69 -0.69
N SER A 369 -0.54 -33.97 -1.10
CA SER A 369 0.55 -34.90 -0.83
C SER A 369 1.69 -34.76 -1.86
N SER A 370 2.91 -34.97 -1.42
CA SER A 370 4.07 -35.12 -2.33
C SER A 370 4.21 -36.53 -2.92
N ASP A 371 3.32 -37.49 -2.57
CA ASP A 371 3.33 -38.83 -3.16
C ASP A 371 2.91 -38.75 -4.64
N GLU A 372 3.65 -39.44 -5.50
CA GLU A 372 3.40 -39.46 -6.94
C GLU A 372 2.02 -40.07 -7.32
N ASN A 373 1.47 -40.90 -6.46
CA ASN A 373 0.18 -41.56 -6.68
C ASN A 373 -0.99 -40.87 -5.97
N ALA A 374 -0.78 -39.75 -5.31
CA ALA A 374 -1.83 -38.99 -4.65
C ALA A 374 -2.81 -38.41 -5.68
N GLU A 375 -4.12 -38.40 -5.37
CA GLU A 375 -5.13 -37.72 -6.19
C GLU A 375 -4.87 -36.19 -6.22
N ASP A 376 -4.58 -35.59 -5.04
CA ASP A 376 -4.17 -34.21 -4.90
C ASP A 376 -2.65 -34.17 -4.67
N ARG A 377 -1.92 -33.89 -5.75
CA ARG A 377 -0.46 -33.95 -5.76
C ARG A 377 0.17 -32.57 -5.69
N ARG A 378 1.16 -32.42 -4.80
CA ARG A 378 2.07 -31.29 -4.71
C ARG A 378 3.43 -31.60 -5.31
N ILE A 379 3.97 -30.68 -6.11
CA ILE A 379 5.30 -30.74 -6.70
C ILE A 379 6.06 -29.51 -6.26
N ASP A 380 7.11 -29.68 -5.45
CA ASP A 380 7.93 -28.58 -4.95
C ASP A 380 9.08 -28.28 -5.94
N LEU A 381 9.11 -27.02 -6.46
CA LEU A 381 10.14 -26.53 -7.36
C LEU A 381 11.06 -25.57 -6.59
N ASN A 382 12.15 -26.07 -6.03
CA ASN A 382 13.07 -25.33 -5.16
C ASN A 382 14.38 -24.89 -5.82
N ARG A 383 14.62 -25.26 -7.08
CA ARG A 383 15.81 -24.81 -7.82
C ARG A 383 15.56 -23.47 -8.48
N ASN A 384 16.42 -22.49 -8.16
CA ASN A 384 16.39 -21.15 -8.73
C ASN A 384 17.50 -21.00 -9.79
N PHE A 385 17.10 -20.73 -11.03
CA PHE A 385 18.00 -20.55 -12.17
C PHE A 385 18.29 -19.07 -12.48
N ARG A 386 17.69 -18.14 -11.72
CA ARG A 386 17.80 -16.70 -11.92
C ARG A 386 18.97 -16.10 -11.17
N SER A 387 18.99 -16.27 -9.85
CA SER A 387 19.86 -15.55 -8.93
C SER A 387 21.17 -16.29 -8.66
N ASP A 388 22.18 -15.52 -8.30
CA ASP A 388 23.47 -16.04 -7.86
C ASP A 388 23.34 -16.84 -6.55
N ALA A 389 24.25 -17.80 -6.35
CA ALA A 389 24.27 -18.65 -5.16
C ALA A 389 24.41 -17.86 -3.84
N ALA A 390 25.21 -16.78 -3.84
CA ALA A 390 25.37 -15.90 -2.66
C ALA A 390 24.06 -15.20 -2.28
N ILE A 391 23.31 -14.72 -3.28
CA ILE A 391 21.98 -14.10 -3.05
C ILE A 391 21.03 -15.13 -2.45
N LEU A 392 20.94 -16.34 -3.04
CA LEU A 392 20.04 -17.38 -2.56
C LEU A 392 20.40 -17.83 -1.13
N ALA A 393 21.68 -17.97 -0.82
CA ALA A 393 22.13 -18.30 0.52
C ALA A 393 21.77 -17.20 1.54
N SER A 394 21.89 -15.93 1.15
CA SER A 394 21.52 -14.79 1.98
C SER A 394 20.01 -14.73 2.23
N ILE A 395 19.20 -14.97 1.20
CA ILE A 395 17.75 -15.08 1.32
C ILE A 395 17.39 -16.20 2.29
N ASN A 396 17.95 -17.41 2.09
CA ASN A 396 17.68 -18.53 2.98
C ASN A 396 18.08 -18.23 4.44
N TYR A 397 19.21 -17.57 4.66
CA TYR A 397 19.68 -17.18 5.99
C TYR A 397 18.72 -16.24 6.69
N ILE A 398 18.24 -15.20 5.99
CA ILE A 398 17.33 -14.19 6.54
C ILE A 398 15.94 -14.80 6.78
N PHE A 399 15.38 -15.50 5.81
CA PHE A 399 13.98 -15.96 5.89
C PHE A 399 13.78 -17.19 6.78
N ARG A 400 14.80 -18.00 7.03
CA ARG A 400 14.75 -19.01 8.10
C ARG A 400 14.58 -18.39 9.49
N GLN A 401 14.94 -17.12 9.67
CA GLN A 401 14.77 -16.40 10.93
C GLN A 401 13.47 -15.59 10.98
N LEU A 402 13.04 -15.02 9.84
CA LEU A 402 11.87 -14.16 9.76
C LEU A 402 10.56 -14.94 9.56
N MET A 403 10.56 -15.99 8.73
CA MET A 403 9.37 -16.77 8.42
C MET A 403 9.28 -17.99 9.34
N SER A 404 8.38 -17.93 10.30
CA SER A 404 7.99 -19.04 11.15
C SER A 404 6.48 -19.18 11.17
N GLU A 405 5.96 -20.39 11.40
CA GLU A 405 4.51 -20.63 11.49
C GLU A 405 3.83 -19.75 12.55
N LYS A 406 4.54 -19.45 13.64
CA LYS A 406 4.03 -18.60 14.72
C LYS A 406 3.86 -17.13 14.32
N LEU A 407 4.71 -16.61 13.43
CA LEU A 407 4.71 -15.20 13.03
C LEU A 407 3.98 -14.98 11.71
N LEU A 408 4.13 -15.87 10.74
CA LEU A 408 3.74 -15.64 9.35
C LEU A 408 2.91 -16.78 8.76
N GLU A 409 2.45 -17.71 9.59
CA GLU A 409 1.67 -18.89 9.17
C GLU A 409 2.34 -19.79 8.11
N LEU A 410 3.63 -19.57 7.86
CA LEU A 410 4.45 -20.30 6.93
C LEU A 410 5.86 -20.52 7.52
N ASP A 411 6.26 -21.77 7.68
CA ASP A 411 7.64 -22.10 8.04
C ASP A 411 8.55 -22.06 6.80
N TYR A 412 9.72 -21.42 6.97
CA TYR A 412 10.77 -21.42 5.95
C TYR A 412 11.81 -22.49 6.27
N GLY A 413 11.48 -23.73 5.90
CA GLY A 413 12.35 -24.89 6.10
C GLY A 413 13.17 -25.23 4.84
N ASP A 414 13.69 -26.45 4.80
CA ASP A 414 14.49 -26.94 3.66
C ASP A 414 13.66 -27.12 2.38
N ARG A 415 12.34 -27.25 2.50
CA ARG A 415 11.43 -27.34 1.34
C ARG A 415 11.21 -26.01 0.67
N GLU A 416 11.10 -24.95 1.47
CA GLU A 416 10.86 -23.57 1.04
C GLU A 416 12.16 -22.86 0.64
N ALA A 417 13.31 -23.41 1.05
CA ALA A 417 14.63 -22.87 0.74
C ALA A 417 14.92 -22.91 -0.76
N LEU A 418 15.63 -21.89 -1.23
CA LEU A 418 16.04 -21.75 -2.62
C LEU A 418 17.42 -22.43 -2.82
N TYR A 419 17.51 -23.29 -3.81
CA TYR A 419 18.75 -23.96 -4.19
C TYR A 419 19.26 -23.46 -5.55
N PRO A 420 20.58 -23.21 -5.71
CA PRO A 420 21.13 -22.74 -6.96
C PRO A 420 20.91 -23.77 -8.08
N GLY A 421 20.38 -23.29 -9.21
CA GLY A 421 20.23 -24.07 -10.45
C GLY A 421 21.08 -23.55 -11.61
N ARG A 422 21.73 -22.39 -11.44
CA ARG A 422 22.70 -21.85 -12.41
C ARG A 422 23.97 -22.73 -12.41
N HIS A 423 24.54 -22.94 -13.60
CA HIS A 423 25.83 -23.59 -13.70
C HIS A 423 26.92 -22.62 -13.19
N GLU A 424 27.83 -23.14 -12.36
CA GLU A 424 29.02 -22.42 -11.92
C GLU A 424 30.10 -22.52 -13.00
N ASP A 425 29.96 -21.73 -14.07
CA ASP A 425 31.07 -21.54 -15.03
C ASP A 425 32.17 -20.69 -14.37
N PRO A 426 33.46 -20.78 -14.82
CA PRO A 426 34.50 -19.94 -14.24
C PRO A 426 34.14 -18.47 -14.37
N ARG A 427 33.96 -17.81 -13.23
CA ARG A 427 33.55 -16.42 -13.12
C ARG A 427 34.73 -15.49 -13.39
N PRO A 428 34.56 -14.37 -14.12
CA PRO A 428 35.62 -13.39 -14.24
C PRO A 428 35.86 -12.67 -12.91
N ALA A 429 37.13 -12.27 -12.67
CA ALA A 429 37.49 -11.56 -11.43
C ALA A 429 36.72 -10.23 -11.22
N ALA A 430 36.19 -9.63 -12.28
CA ALA A 430 35.37 -8.43 -12.23
C ALA A 430 33.86 -8.71 -12.07
N TYR A 431 33.44 -9.96 -11.81
CA TYR A 431 32.03 -10.29 -11.61
C TYR A 431 31.43 -9.55 -10.42
N ALA A 432 30.19 -9.07 -10.55
CA ALA A 432 29.55 -8.26 -9.52
C ALA A 432 29.00 -9.08 -8.33
N GLY A 433 28.76 -10.38 -8.51
CA GLY A 433 27.90 -11.21 -7.66
C GLY A 433 28.60 -12.07 -6.60
N ASP A 434 29.66 -11.57 -5.93
CA ASP A 434 30.39 -12.39 -4.95
C ASP A 434 29.72 -12.46 -3.56
N ALA A 435 28.93 -11.44 -3.17
CA ALA A 435 28.24 -11.38 -1.88
C ALA A 435 27.03 -10.41 -1.93
N VAL A 436 26.11 -10.60 -0.97
CA VAL A 436 25.09 -9.57 -0.68
C VAL A 436 25.73 -8.52 0.22
N GLU A 437 25.59 -7.26 -0.17
CA GLU A 437 26.14 -6.12 0.56
C GLU A 437 25.06 -5.47 1.42
N VAL A 438 25.35 -5.26 2.71
CA VAL A 438 24.47 -4.54 3.64
C VAL A 438 25.19 -3.25 4.07
N GLU A 439 24.62 -2.14 3.67
CA GLU A 439 25.19 -0.81 3.91
C GLU A 439 24.42 -0.12 5.04
N LEU A 440 25.04 -0.01 6.20
CA LEU A 440 24.46 0.62 7.38
C LEU A 440 24.95 2.05 7.51
N ILE A 441 24.03 2.99 7.65
CA ILE A 441 24.32 4.41 7.86
C ILE A 441 24.06 4.75 9.32
N ASP A 442 25.08 5.21 10.04
CA ASP A 442 24.96 5.66 11.42
C ASP A 442 24.56 7.14 11.46
N LYS A 443 23.40 7.44 12.04
CA LYS A 443 22.93 8.81 12.19
C LYS A 443 23.67 9.45 13.38
N VAL A 444 24.67 10.28 13.12
CA VAL A 444 25.28 11.12 14.15
C VAL A 444 24.22 12.14 14.59
N THR A 445 23.59 11.88 15.73
CA THR A 445 22.69 12.88 16.36
C THR A 445 23.55 13.86 17.13
N ASP A 446 23.67 15.08 16.63
CA ASP A 446 24.10 16.22 17.47
C ASP A 446 22.97 16.41 18.52
N GLU A 447 23.33 16.35 19.81
CA GLU A 447 22.37 16.45 20.95
C GLU A 447 21.57 17.77 20.96
N ASN A 448 21.90 18.71 20.08
CA ASN A 448 21.29 20.05 19.96
C ASN A 448 20.31 20.20 18.78
N THR A 449 19.97 19.15 18.04
CA THR A 449 18.99 19.27 16.95
C THR A 449 17.56 19.23 17.47
N VAL A 450 16.82 20.32 17.21
CA VAL A 450 15.37 20.41 17.42
C VAL A 450 14.67 19.23 16.73
N PRO A 451 13.68 18.56 17.35
CA PRO A 451 12.92 17.51 16.70
C PRO A 451 12.28 18.06 15.43
N MET A 452 12.73 17.61 14.28
CA MET A 452 12.09 17.90 13.00
C MET A 452 10.88 16.99 12.78
N ASP A 453 9.89 17.46 12.04
CA ASP A 453 8.72 16.68 11.59
C ASP A 453 9.18 15.38 10.92
N GLU A 454 8.49 14.27 11.18
CA GLU A 454 8.83 12.94 10.62
C GLU A 454 8.99 12.97 9.09
N SER A 455 8.17 13.75 8.40
CA SER A 455 8.22 13.88 6.93
C SER A 455 9.52 14.53 6.43
N VAL A 456 10.08 15.47 7.17
CA VAL A 456 11.35 16.13 6.85
C VAL A 456 12.52 15.20 7.15
N ASN A 457 12.45 14.44 8.23
CA ASN A 457 13.44 13.42 8.58
C ASN A 457 13.50 12.30 7.53
N ASP A 458 12.38 11.85 7.00
CA ASP A 458 12.30 10.82 5.95
C ASP A 458 12.97 11.27 4.65
N ILE A 459 12.73 12.51 4.21
CA ILE A 459 13.35 13.08 2.99
C ILE A 459 14.86 13.26 3.19
N THR A 460 15.29 13.69 4.36
CA THR A 460 16.71 13.85 4.68
C THR A 460 17.41 12.48 4.67
N SER A 461 16.80 11.47 5.28
CA SER A 461 17.32 10.09 5.33
C SER A 461 17.52 9.50 3.94
N ILE A 462 16.50 9.57 3.08
CA ILE A 462 16.58 9.01 1.72
C ILE A 462 17.59 9.78 0.84
N THR A 463 17.85 11.05 1.11
CA THR A 463 18.88 11.85 0.43
C THR A 463 20.29 11.33 0.76
N PHE A 464 20.55 10.95 2.02
CA PHE A 464 21.81 10.34 2.42
C PHE A 464 21.98 8.95 1.82
N GLU A 465 20.96 8.12 1.88
CA GLU A 465 20.99 6.81 1.20
C GLU A 465 21.24 6.97 -0.31
N GLY A 466 20.60 7.94 -0.95
CA GLY A 466 20.79 8.25 -2.36
C GLY A 466 22.24 8.60 -2.72
N ARG A 467 22.93 9.37 -1.87
CA ARG A 467 24.36 9.67 -2.08
C ARG A 467 25.24 8.43 -1.95
N LEU A 468 24.95 7.57 -0.98
CA LEU A 468 25.66 6.30 -0.83
C LEU A 468 25.46 5.39 -2.03
N ILE A 469 24.21 5.25 -2.47
CA ILE A 469 23.85 4.50 -3.68
C ILE A 469 24.56 5.08 -4.91
N ALA A 470 24.55 6.40 -5.09
CA ALA A 470 25.24 7.07 -6.20
C ALA A 470 26.76 6.79 -6.20
N LYS A 471 27.41 6.82 -5.01
CA LYS A 471 28.82 6.46 -4.86
C LYS A 471 29.08 5.02 -5.28
N LYS A 472 28.21 4.09 -4.88
CA LYS A 472 28.31 2.66 -5.25
C LYS A 472 28.13 2.45 -6.75
N ILE A 473 27.11 3.09 -7.34
CA ILE A 473 26.88 2.99 -8.79
C ILE A 473 28.12 3.48 -9.57
N ARG A 474 28.72 4.61 -9.16
CA ARG A 474 29.93 5.08 -9.79
C ARG A 474 31.09 4.08 -9.66
N ALA A 475 31.29 3.51 -8.48
CA ALA A 475 32.33 2.50 -8.29
C ALA A 475 32.14 1.29 -9.20
N LEU A 476 30.90 0.78 -9.32
CA LEU A 476 30.57 -0.34 -10.20
C LEU A 476 30.86 -0.01 -11.68
N MET A 477 30.57 1.21 -12.12
CA MET A 477 30.78 1.66 -13.50
C MET A 477 32.29 1.91 -13.79
N GLU A 478 33.02 2.54 -12.86
CA GLU A 478 34.46 2.83 -12.98
C GLU A 478 35.31 1.55 -12.96
N GLU A 479 34.98 0.62 -12.10
CA GLU A 479 35.63 -0.70 -12.01
C GLU A 479 35.25 -1.63 -13.16
N LYS A 480 34.30 -1.21 -14.04
CA LYS A 480 33.77 -2.02 -15.14
C LYS A 480 33.34 -3.41 -14.67
N ARG A 481 32.63 -3.45 -13.54
CA ARG A 481 32.10 -4.71 -13.01
C ARG A 481 31.27 -5.42 -14.08
N GLN A 482 31.25 -6.75 -14.02
CA GLN A 482 30.60 -7.55 -15.04
C GLN A 482 29.33 -8.20 -14.52
N VAL A 483 28.32 -8.24 -15.36
CA VAL A 483 27.05 -8.94 -15.12
C VAL A 483 26.86 -10.05 -16.15
N MET A 484 26.13 -11.09 -15.77
CA MET A 484 25.90 -12.22 -16.66
C MET A 484 24.70 -11.97 -17.59
N ASN A 485 24.83 -12.24 -18.86
CA ASN A 485 23.74 -12.27 -19.83
C ASN A 485 22.85 -13.52 -19.66
N LYS A 486 21.69 -13.53 -20.31
CA LYS A 486 20.78 -14.70 -20.33
C LYS A 486 21.38 -15.96 -20.98
N ASP A 487 22.36 -15.80 -21.84
CA ASP A 487 23.09 -16.89 -22.53
C ASP A 487 24.29 -17.41 -21.72
N GLY A 488 24.55 -16.87 -20.52
CA GLY A 488 25.68 -17.25 -19.67
C GLY A 488 26.96 -16.48 -19.94
N THR A 489 27.01 -15.61 -20.97
CA THR A 489 28.19 -14.75 -21.22
C THR A 489 28.25 -13.58 -20.25
N PHE A 490 29.44 -12.99 -20.06
CA PHE A 490 29.63 -11.82 -19.21
C PHE A 490 29.86 -10.56 -20.03
N ARG A 491 29.31 -9.43 -19.57
CA ARG A 491 29.52 -8.11 -20.14
C ARG A 491 29.69 -7.06 -19.03
N SER A 492 30.26 -5.93 -19.38
CA SER A 492 30.31 -4.79 -18.46
C SER A 492 28.88 -4.32 -18.13
N ILE A 493 28.73 -3.81 -16.92
CA ILE A 493 27.48 -3.26 -16.41
C ILE A 493 27.11 -1.97 -17.16
N ASP A 494 25.82 -1.77 -17.38
CA ASP A 494 25.19 -0.53 -17.88
C ASP A 494 24.24 0.05 -16.83
N TYR A 495 23.91 1.35 -16.93
CA TYR A 495 22.93 1.96 -16.00
C TYR A 495 21.55 1.28 -16.07
N SER A 496 21.15 0.75 -17.21
CA SER A 496 19.89 0.01 -17.38
C SER A 496 19.85 -1.34 -16.68
N ASP A 497 21.00 -1.84 -16.18
CA ASP A 497 21.08 -3.07 -15.40
C ASP A 497 20.74 -2.84 -13.91
N ILE A 498 20.66 -1.58 -13.50
CA ILE A 498 20.56 -1.18 -12.10
C ILE A 498 19.14 -0.73 -11.79
N VAL A 499 18.57 -1.28 -10.73
CA VAL A 499 17.29 -0.85 -10.18
C VAL A 499 17.43 -0.46 -8.71
N ILE A 500 16.73 0.59 -8.30
CA ILE A 500 16.54 0.98 -6.91
C ILE A 500 15.09 0.67 -6.53
N LEU A 501 14.91 -0.27 -5.62
CA LEU A 501 13.60 -0.70 -5.14
C LEU A 501 13.25 0.00 -3.84
N LEU A 502 12.02 0.53 -3.78
CA LEU A 502 11.44 1.20 -2.63
C LEU A 502 10.10 0.57 -2.26
N ARG A 503 9.76 0.57 -0.97
CA ARG A 503 8.43 0.18 -0.50
C ARG A 503 7.35 1.15 -1.00
N SER A 504 7.65 2.46 -0.98
CA SER A 504 6.78 3.54 -1.47
C SER A 504 7.62 4.57 -2.22
N ILE A 505 7.16 4.98 -3.39
CA ILE A 505 7.92 5.86 -4.31
C ILE A 505 7.51 7.34 -4.21
N ASP A 506 6.31 7.68 -3.69
CA ASP A 506 5.68 9.00 -3.85
C ASP A 506 6.56 10.20 -3.50
N LYS A 507 7.02 10.28 -2.24
CA LYS A 507 7.86 11.39 -1.76
C LYS A 507 9.36 11.13 -1.93
N LYS A 508 9.76 9.86 -2.08
CA LYS A 508 11.16 9.42 -2.03
C LYS A 508 11.81 9.34 -3.40
N ALA A 509 11.09 8.90 -4.43
CA ALA A 509 11.64 8.84 -5.78
C ALA A 509 12.09 10.22 -6.32
N PRO A 510 11.35 11.33 -6.12
CA PRO A 510 11.84 12.64 -6.52
C PRO A 510 13.13 13.08 -5.82
N ALA A 511 13.27 12.76 -4.50
CA ALA A 511 14.48 13.07 -3.75
C ALA A 511 15.68 12.24 -4.27
N LEU A 512 15.50 10.95 -4.54
CA LEU A 512 16.53 10.10 -5.15
C LEU A 512 16.92 10.56 -6.55
N LEU A 513 15.93 10.87 -7.41
CA LEU A 513 16.19 11.41 -8.75
C LEU A 513 17.01 12.68 -8.70
N LYS A 514 16.69 13.59 -7.77
CA LYS A 514 17.47 14.82 -7.58
C LYS A 514 18.92 14.51 -7.24
N VAL A 515 19.15 13.61 -6.28
CA VAL A 515 20.53 13.22 -5.87
C VAL A 515 21.27 12.56 -7.03
N LEU A 516 20.67 11.60 -7.73
CA LEU A 516 21.33 10.91 -8.86
C LEU A 516 21.66 11.89 -9.99
N ASN A 517 20.78 12.85 -10.28
CA ASN A 517 21.03 13.89 -11.28
C ASN A 517 22.16 14.84 -10.87
N GLU A 518 22.22 15.25 -9.57
CA GLU A 518 23.32 16.05 -9.02
C GLU A 518 24.67 15.32 -9.17
N GLU A 519 24.64 13.99 -9.04
CA GLU A 519 25.81 13.12 -9.18
C GLU A 519 26.06 12.67 -10.64
N HIS A 520 25.35 13.25 -11.62
CA HIS A 520 25.45 12.96 -13.07
C HIS A 520 25.16 11.50 -13.44
N ILE A 521 24.33 10.79 -12.67
CA ILE A 521 23.89 9.44 -12.96
C ILE A 521 22.51 9.54 -13.65
N PRO A 522 22.38 9.05 -14.90
CA PRO A 522 21.10 9.05 -15.60
C PRO A 522 20.12 8.11 -14.91
N ALA A 523 19.02 8.64 -14.41
CA ALA A 523 18.01 7.87 -13.67
C ALA A 523 16.59 8.23 -14.11
N THR A 524 15.69 7.25 -14.02
CA THR A 524 14.25 7.40 -14.26
C THR A 524 13.49 6.78 -13.10
N ALA A 525 12.40 7.41 -12.68
CA ALA A 525 11.49 6.83 -11.71
C ALA A 525 10.20 6.40 -12.41
N ASP A 526 9.74 5.21 -12.07
CA ASP A 526 8.42 4.74 -12.46
C ASP A 526 7.35 5.33 -11.52
N LYS A 527 7.23 6.65 -11.59
CA LYS A 527 6.22 7.40 -10.89
C LYS A 527 5.16 7.82 -11.89
N ASP A 528 3.91 7.57 -11.53
CA ASP A 528 2.80 8.29 -12.15
C ASP A 528 2.95 9.76 -11.70
N ASP A 529 3.65 10.58 -12.48
CA ASP A 529 3.74 12.02 -12.20
C ASP A 529 2.33 12.59 -12.32
N ASP A 530 1.89 13.24 -11.26
CA ASP A 530 0.66 14.05 -11.29
C ASP A 530 0.94 15.28 -12.17
N PHE A 531 0.94 15.06 -13.48
CA PHE A 531 1.25 16.10 -14.47
C PHE A 531 0.31 17.30 -14.36
N ILE A 532 -0.88 17.09 -13.82
CA ILE A 532 -1.87 18.14 -13.58
C ILE A 532 -1.33 19.21 -12.62
N ARG A 533 -0.51 18.82 -11.63
CA ARG A 533 0.09 19.77 -10.67
C ARG A 533 1.35 20.46 -11.18
N SER A 534 1.85 20.04 -12.33
CA SER A 534 3.01 20.70 -12.93
C SER A 534 2.69 22.14 -13.33
N MET A 535 3.66 23.04 -13.21
CA MET A 535 3.50 24.48 -13.45
C MET A 535 2.97 24.73 -14.88
N GLU A 536 3.52 24.05 -15.86
CA GLU A 536 3.18 24.18 -17.27
C GLU A 536 1.74 23.73 -17.56
N VAL A 537 1.21 22.72 -16.86
CA VAL A 537 -0.19 22.30 -16.99
C VAL A 537 -1.10 23.21 -16.21
N GLN A 538 -0.71 23.66 -15.01
CA GLN A 538 -1.51 24.60 -14.21
C GLN A 538 -1.76 25.94 -14.91
N ILE A 539 -0.80 26.42 -15.70
CA ILE A 539 -0.99 27.63 -16.54
C ILE A 539 -2.07 27.39 -17.61
N LEU A 540 -1.98 26.27 -18.34
CA LEU A 540 -3.01 25.90 -19.34
C LEU A 540 -4.39 25.69 -18.72
N TRP A 541 -4.44 24.98 -17.58
CA TRP A 541 -5.68 24.77 -16.85
C TRP A 541 -6.29 26.10 -16.35
N SER A 542 -5.46 27.00 -15.83
CA SER A 542 -5.90 28.34 -15.43
C SER A 542 -6.39 29.15 -16.62
N LEU A 543 -5.75 29.01 -17.77
CA LEU A 543 -6.20 29.66 -19.02
C LEU A 543 -7.57 29.12 -19.45
N LEU A 544 -7.81 27.81 -19.40
CA LEU A 544 -9.11 27.22 -19.70
C LEU A 544 -10.18 27.72 -18.72
N LYS A 545 -9.87 27.86 -17.42
CA LYS A 545 -10.80 28.41 -16.42
C LYS A 545 -11.21 29.86 -16.73
N ILE A 546 -10.27 30.71 -17.13
CA ILE A 546 -10.62 32.09 -17.48
C ILE A 546 -11.31 32.23 -18.84
N LEU A 547 -11.14 31.28 -19.74
CA LEU A 547 -11.89 31.21 -20.99
C LEU A 547 -13.38 30.90 -20.72
N ASP A 548 -13.66 30.06 -19.72
CA ASP A 548 -15.00 29.79 -19.23
C ASP A 548 -15.56 31.02 -18.46
N ASN A 549 -14.88 31.43 -17.39
CA ASN A 549 -15.23 32.59 -16.57
C ASN A 549 -14.00 33.46 -16.25
N PRO A 550 -13.86 34.63 -16.93
CA PRO A 550 -12.68 35.50 -16.76
C PRO A 550 -12.61 36.22 -15.40
N ARG A 551 -13.69 36.26 -14.64
CA ARG A 551 -13.76 36.95 -13.32
C ARG A 551 -13.28 36.08 -12.15
N GLN A 552 -12.44 35.08 -12.43
CA GLN A 552 -11.75 34.28 -11.42
C GLN A 552 -10.34 34.83 -11.22
N ASP A 553 -10.13 35.67 -10.22
CA ASP A 553 -8.87 36.40 -10.03
C ASP A 553 -7.65 35.48 -9.86
N LEU A 554 -7.73 34.35 -9.12
CA LEU A 554 -6.60 33.44 -8.92
C LEU A 554 -6.11 32.76 -10.22
N PRO A 555 -6.98 32.13 -11.06
CA PRO A 555 -6.59 31.67 -12.37
C PRO A 555 -6.09 32.79 -13.29
N LEU A 556 -6.73 33.95 -13.24
CA LEU A 556 -6.31 35.09 -14.02
C LEU A 556 -4.90 35.56 -13.69
N LEU A 557 -4.58 35.71 -12.39
CA LEU A 557 -3.24 36.04 -11.91
C LEU A 557 -2.19 35.01 -12.39
N ALA A 558 -2.49 33.70 -12.31
CA ALA A 558 -1.58 32.66 -12.76
C ALA A 558 -1.25 32.80 -14.26
N VAL A 559 -2.23 33.09 -15.10
CA VAL A 559 -2.04 33.31 -16.55
C VAL A 559 -1.29 34.59 -16.84
N LEU A 560 -1.66 35.70 -16.23
CA LEU A 560 -1.04 37.02 -16.46
C LEU A 560 0.41 37.06 -15.95
N ARG A 561 0.76 36.31 -14.91
CA ARG A 561 2.13 36.19 -14.42
C ARG A 561 3.00 35.33 -15.34
N SER A 562 2.42 34.42 -16.09
CA SER A 562 3.16 33.57 -17.01
C SER A 562 3.76 34.36 -18.17
N PHE A 563 4.58 33.67 -18.99
CA PHE A 563 5.17 34.28 -20.20
C PHE A 563 4.13 34.86 -21.18
N LEU A 564 2.86 34.48 -21.07
CA LEU A 564 1.77 34.95 -21.94
C LEU A 564 1.54 36.47 -21.85
N ALA A 565 1.59 37.02 -20.64
CA ALA A 565 1.46 38.46 -20.41
C ALA A 565 2.70 39.07 -19.71
N GLY A 566 3.41 38.30 -18.86
CA GLY A 566 4.66 38.67 -18.22
C GLY A 566 4.52 39.78 -17.17
N LEU A 567 3.38 39.84 -16.47
CA LEU A 567 3.16 40.82 -15.40
C LEU A 567 3.80 40.34 -14.08
N ASP A 568 4.30 41.27 -13.29
CA ASP A 568 4.84 40.98 -11.95
C ASP A 568 3.96 41.55 -10.83
N GLU A 569 4.40 41.38 -9.59
CA GLU A 569 3.64 41.74 -8.40
C GLU A 569 3.39 43.26 -8.33
N GLU A 570 4.30 44.08 -8.84
CA GLU A 570 4.14 45.53 -8.85
C GLU A 570 3.08 45.97 -9.85
N ASP A 571 3.03 45.31 -11.02
CA ASP A 571 2.00 45.55 -12.04
C ASP A 571 0.62 45.20 -11.51
N PHE A 572 0.47 44.05 -10.82
CA PHE A 572 -0.80 43.67 -10.20
C PHE A 572 -1.24 44.67 -9.11
N ALA A 573 -0.30 45.17 -8.31
CA ALA A 573 -0.60 46.18 -7.30
C ALA A 573 -1.10 47.49 -7.95
N ARG A 574 -0.44 47.96 -9.02
CA ARG A 574 -0.86 49.14 -9.77
C ARG A 574 -2.24 48.99 -10.38
N LEU A 575 -2.50 47.85 -11.02
CA LEU A 575 -3.82 47.51 -11.59
C LEU A 575 -4.91 47.46 -10.51
N ARG A 576 -4.61 46.82 -9.36
CA ARG A 576 -5.58 46.73 -8.24
C ARG A 576 -5.91 48.10 -7.65
N LEU A 577 -4.93 48.95 -7.51
CA LEU A 577 -5.12 50.35 -7.01
C LEU A 577 -5.90 51.26 -8.00
N ALA A 578 -5.90 50.89 -9.28
CA ALA A 578 -6.62 51.63 -10.33
C ALA A 578 -8.04 51.13 -10.59
N LEU A 579 -8.50 50.05 -9.92
CA LEU A 579 -9.89 49.55 -9.99
C LEU A 579 -10.85 50.59 -9.38
N ALA A 580 -11.96 50.82 -10.08
CA ALA A 580 -13.04 51.62 -9.55
C ALA A 580 -13.79 50.89 -8.40
N PRO A 581 -14.43 51.64 -7.47
CA PRO A 581 -15.13 50.98 -6.33
C PRO A 581 -16.25 50.02 -6.71
N GLU A 582 -16.81 50.16 -7.91
CA GLU A 582 -17.85 49.27 -8.47
C GLU A 582 -17.31 48.07 -9.24
N GLU A 583 -16.00 47.94 -9.40
CA GLU A 583 -15.33 46.84 -10.10
C GLU A 583 -14.84 45.76 -9.11
N ASP A 584 -15.36 44.54 -9.23
CA ASP A 584 -15.10 43.45 -8.30
C ASP A 584 -13.92 42.56 -8.75
N SER A 585 -13.57 42.53 -10.04
CA SER A 585 -12.56 41.67 -10.61
C SER A 585 -11.42 42.40 -11.29
N LEU A 586 -10.23 41.88 -11.18
CA LEU A 586 -9.05 42.35 -11.90
C LEU A 586 -9.26 42.34 -13.43
N TRP A 587 -10.14 41.50 -13.94
CA TRP A 587 -10.49 41.45 -15.37
C TRP A 587 -11.02 42.78 -15.91
N ASP A 588 -11.77 43.52 -15.11
CA ASP A 588 -12.45 44.76 -15.52
C ASP A 588 -11.48 45.91 -15.85
N ILE A 589 -10.27 45.91 -15.25
CA ILE A 589 -9.23 46.93 -15.48
C ILE A 589 -8.34 46.61 -16.66
N LEU A 590 -8.20 45.32 -17.08
CA LEU A 590 -7.23 44.91 -18.11
C LEU A 590 -7.33 45.69 -19.43
N PRO A 591 -8.52 46.01 -19.97
CA PRO A 591 -8.63 46.81 -21.19
C PRO A 591 -8.03 48.21 -21.04
N ARG A 592 -7.88 48.72 -19.82
CA ARG A 592 -7.38 50.08 -19.49
C ARG A 592 -5.96 50.06 -18.93
N ALA A 593 -5.29 48.92 -18.97
CA ALA A 593 -3.95 48.72 -18.39
C ALA A 593 -2.88 49.61 -19.05
N GLY A 594 -3.11 50.04 -20.31
CA GLY A 594 -2.27 51.06 -20.98
C GLY A 594 -2.23 52.39 -20.21
N GLY A 595 -1.05 52.77 -19.73
CA GLY A 595 -0.85 53.97 -18.88
C GLY A 595 -0.86 53.68 -17.38
N ILE A 596 -1.16 52.46 -16.93
CA ILE A 596 -1.12 52.02 -15.53
C ILE A 596 0.14 51.19 -15.30
N ILE A 597 0.48 50.31 -16.24
CA ILE A 597 1.70 49.46 -16.21
C ILE A 597 2.68 49.90 -17.29
N PRO A 598 3.96 49.45 -17.27
CA PRO A 598 4.95 49.79 -18.28
C PRO A 598 4.49 49.46 -19.72
N GLU A 599 4.80 50.32 -20.68
CA GLU A 599 4.33 50.25 -22.06
C GLU A 599 4.66 48.91 -22.73
N GLU A 600 5.84 48.33 -22.52
CA GLU A 600 6.22 47.03 -23.05
C GLU A 600 5.27 45.90 -22.57
N LYS A 601 4.97 45.91 -21.26
CA LYS A 601 4.04 44.91 -20.66
C LYS A 601 2.59 45.17 -21.07
N ALA A 602 2.17 46.40 -21.23
CA ALA A 602 0.87 46.79 -21.74
C ALA A 602 0.65 46.27 -23.19
N LEU A 603 1.67 46.33 -24.04
CA LEU A 603 1.64 45.79 -25.40
C LEU A 603 1.52 44.27 -25.39
N ARG A 604 2.30 43.56 -24.55
CA ARG A 604 2.17 42.10 -24.40
C ARG A 604 0.79 41.71 -23.89
N LEU A 605 0.27 42.37 -22.90
CA LEU A 605 -1.10 42.18 -22.38
C LEU A 605 -2.15 42.40 -23.46
N SER A 606 -2.03 43.48 -24.27
CA SER A 606 -2.94 43.75 -25.39
C SER A 606 -2.91 42.63 -26.42
N HIS A 607 -1.73 42.08 -26.75
CA HIS A 607 -1.61 40.92 -27.62
C HIS A 607 -2.27 39.68 -27.03
N PHE A 608 -2.02 39.36 -25.76
CA PHE A 608 -2.69 38.27 -25.04
C PHE A 608 -4.21 38.43 -25.07
N LEU A 609 -4.75 39.60 -24.78
CA LEU A 609 -6.19 39.85 -24.82
C LEU A 609 -6.81 39.64 -26.21
N SER A 610 -6.08 39.95 -27.27
CA SER A 610 -6.50 39.67 -28.65
C SER A 610 -6.58 38.19 -28.95
N LEU A 611 -5.57 37.41 -28.52
CA LEU A 611 -5.58 35.94 -28.62
C LEU A 611 -6.70 35.35 -27.77
N TYR A 612 -6.88 35.84 -26.53
CA TYR A 612 -7.92 35.40 -25.61
C TYR A 612 -9.31 35.52 -26.23
N GLU A 613 -9.65 36.68 -26.86
CA GLU A 613 -10.95 36.88 -27.54
C GLU A 613 -11.14 35.88 -28.68
N THR A 614 -10.09 35.49 -29.37
CA THR A 614 -10.13 34.48 -30.41
C THR A 614 -10.40 33.09 -29.85
N TRP A 615 -9.63 32.69 -28.84
CA TRP A 615 -9.80 31.38 -28.16
C TRP A 615 -11.16 31.25 -27.46
N ARG A 616 -11.70 32.37 -26.89
CA ARG A 616 -13.03 32.37 -26.27
C ARG A 616 -14.15 32.11 -27.28
N LYS A 617 -14.00 32.59 -28.51
CA LYS A 617 -14.97 32.31 -29.58
C LYS A 617 -14.87 30.84 -30.03
N GLU A 618 -13.65 30.27 -30.10
CA GLU A 618 -13.43 28.87 -30.45
C GLU A 618 -13.91 27.92 -29.36
N ALA A 619 -13.68 28.23 -28.08
CA ALA A 619 -14.14 27.46 -26.94
C ALA A 619 -15.65 27.14 -26.92
N ARG A 620 -16.45 27.93 -27.68
CA ARG A 620 -17.90 27.74 -27.81
C ARG A 620 -18.33 26.86 -28.98
N LYS A 621 -17.38 26.48 -29.86
CA LYS A 621 -17.74 25.82 -31.13
C LYS A 621 -17.34 24.35 -31.14
N ASP A 622 -16.14 24.05 -30.67
CA ASP A 622 -15.49 22.74 -30.82
C ASP A 622 -15.09 22.17 -29.45
N GLY A 623 -14.61 20.91 -29.42
CA GLY A 623 -14.11 20.29 -28.20
C GLY A 623 -12.86 20.99 -27.61
N VAL A 624 -12.46 20.55 -26.44
CA VAL A 624 -11.34 21.16 -25.70
C VAL A 624 -9.97 20.84 -26.33
N ALA A 625 -9.80 19.67 -26.94
CA ALA A 625 -8.54 19.31 -27.58
C ALA A 625 -8.16 20.21 -28.76
N PRO A 626 -9.08 20.55 -29.72
CA PRO A 626 -8.81 21.54 -30.77
C PRO A 626 -8.42 22.91 -30.20
N LEU A 627 -9.11 23.36 -29.14
CA LEU A 627 -8.81 24.60 -28.46
C LEU A 627 -7.40 24.60 -27.84
N LEU A 628 -7.06 23.56 -27.08
CA LEU A 628 -5.73 23.41 -26.48
C LEU A 628 -4.62 23.37 -27.53
N ARG A 629 -4.84 22.63 -28.62
CA ARG A 629 -3.90 22.59 -29.74
C ARG A 629 -3.66 23.98 -30.29
N ARG A 630 -4.73 24.76 -30.52
CA ARG A 630 -4.64 26.12 -31.02
C ARG A 630 -3.87 27.04 -30.05
N ILE A 631 -4.14 26.96 -28.75
CA ILE A 631 -3.44 27.72 -27.74
C ILE A 631 -1.95 27.39 -27.76
N ILE A 632 -1.59 26.10 -27.84
CA ILE A 632 -0.19 25.62 -27.86
C ILE A 632 0.53 26.14 -29.10
N GLU A 633 -0.12 26.12 -30.27
CA GLU A 633 0.44 26.60 -31.55
C GLU A 633 0.57 28.13 -31.56
N ASP A 634 -0.48 28.89 -31.19
CA ASP A 634 -0.49 30.37 -31.22
C ASP A 634 0.53 31.01 -30.25
N THR A 635 0.91 30.30 -29.18
CA THR A 635 1.80 30.81 -28.13
C THR A 635 3.20 30.20 -28.19
N ASP A 636 3.47 29.26 -29.10
CA ASP A 636 4.69 28.44 -29.14
C ASP A 636 5.03 27.82 -27.77
N TYR A 637 3.98 27.34 -27.10
CA TYR A 637 4.02 26.88 -25.70
C TYR A 637 5.06 25.80 -25.45
N LEU A 638 5.16 24.81 -26.35
CA LEU A 638 6.12 23.71 -26.21
C LEU A 638 7.58 24.15 -26.32
N SER A 639 7.88 25.20 -27.09
CA SER A 639 9.23 25.78 -27.16
C SER A 639 9.58 26.49 -25.86
N TRP A 640 8.64 27.24 -25.29
CA TRP A 640 8.82 27.86 -23.99
C TRP A 640 9.09 26.82 -22.89
N VAL A 641 8.24 25.77 -22.82
CA VAL A 641 8.42 24.67 -21.85
C VAL A 641 9.76 23.98 -22.02
N ALA A 642 10.24 23.79 -23.26
CA ALA A 642 11.56 23.19 -23.51
C ALA A 642 12.73 23.98 -22.91
N GLY A 643 12.58 25.28 -22.76
CA GLY A 643 13.58 26.17 -22.16
C GLY A 643 13.58 26.18 -20.62
N LEU A 644 12.61 25.54 -19.98
CA LEU A 644 12.52 25.45 -18.52
C LEU A 644 13.46 24.35 -17.97
N PRO A 645 13.87 24.44 -16.69
CA PRO A 645 14.49 23.31 -16.00
C PRO A 645 13.58 22.07 -16.13
N ASN A 646 14.11 20.93 -16.56
CA ASN A 646 13.33 19.71 -16.85
C ASN A 646 12.38 19.83 -18.07
N GLY A 647 12.68 20.67 -19.05
CA GLY A 647 11.82 20.93 -20.20
C GLY A 647 11.34 19.69 -20.99
N THR A 648 12.12 18.60 -20.99
CA THR A 648 11.70 17.32 -21.60
C THR A 648 10.50 16.70 -20.85
N ALA A 649 10.53 16.67 -19.53
CA ALA A 649 9.41 16.20 -18.71
C ALA A 649 8.20 17.14 -18.85
N GLY A 650 8.43 18.45 -18.82
CA GLY A 650 7.38 19.45 -19.01
C GLY A 650 6.64 19.31 -20.35
N LYS A 651 7.36 19.02 -21.45
CA LYS A 651 6.74 18.71 -22.75
C LYS A 651 5.84 17.48 -22.66
N SER A 652 6.29 16.42 -22.00
CA SER A 652 5.49 15.21 -21.80
C SER A 652 4.22 15.52 -21.02
N HIS A 653 4.29 16.37 -19.98
CA HIS A 653 3.15 16.80 -19.19
C HIS A 653 2.10 17.55 -20.03
N VAL A 654 2.53 18.50 -20.84
CA VAL A 654 1.64 19.26 -21.74
C VAL A 654 0.97 18.33 -22.77
N LEU A 655 1.73 17.39 -23.35
CA LEU A 655 1.18 16.43 -24.29
C LEU A 655 0.20 15.45 -23.63
N SER A 656 0.48 15.00 -22.40
CA SER A 656 -0.44 14.18 -21.62
C SER A 656 -1.74 14.92 -21.32
N PHE A 657 -1.68 16.22 -21.00
CA PHE A 657 -2.86 17.06 -20.80
C PHE A 657 -3.70 17.23 -22.07
N TYR A 658 -3.03 17.38 -23.22
CA TYR A 658 -3.68 17.40 -24.52
C TYR A 658 -4.37 16.06 -24.87
N GLU A 659 -3.69 14.93 -24.68
CA GLU A 659 -4.28 13.59 -24.93
C GLU A 659 -5.45 13.29 -23.96
N LEU A 660 -5.39 13.77 -22.72
CA LEU A 660 -6.52 13.70 -21.78
C LEU A 660 -7.75 14.43 -22.33
N ALA A 661 -7.56 15.65 -22.82
CA ALA A 661 -8.65 16.42 -23.42
C ALA A 661 -9.22 15.72 -24.67
N LYS A 662 -8.35 15.16 -25.52
CA LYS A 662 -8.74 14.43 -26.73
C LYS A 662 -9.54 13.16 -26.43
N THR A 663 -9.12 12.41 -25.39
CA THR A 663 -9.84 11.22 -24.95
C THR A 663 -11.24 11.58 -24.48
N ARG A 664 -11.36 12.68 -23.73
CA ARG A 664 -12.67 13.15 -23.22
C ARG A 664 -13.56 13.69 -24.34
N ASP A 665 -13.05 14.44 -25.30
CA ASP A 665 -13.81 14.92 -26.45
C ASP A 665 -14.40 13.77 -27.29
N SER A 666 -13.77 12.57 -27.26
CA SER A 666 -14.25 11.39 -27.96
C SER A 666 -15.29 10.57 -27.20
N ALA A 667 -15.39 10.74 -25.87
CA ALA A 667 -16.18 9.84 -25.00
C ALA A 667 -17.54 10.38 -24.57
N THR A 668 -17.77 11.72 -24.48
CA THR A 668 -18.96 12.30 -23.82
C THR A 668 -19.41 13.63 -24.43
N VAL A 669 -20.51 14.18 -23.91
CA VAL A 669 -21.06 15.51 -24.25
C VAL A 669 -19.98 16.59 -24.15
N ASN A 670 -19.61 17.15 -25.30
CA ASN A 670 -18.47 18.03 -25.47
C ASN A 670 -18.74 19.44 -24.92
N GLY A 671 -17.71 20.02 -24.27
CA GLY A 671 -17.72 21.42 -23.88
C GLY A 671 -16.69 21.74 -22.80
N LEU A 672 -16.18 22.96 -22.84
CA LEU A 672 -15.14 23.45 -21.92
C LEU A 672 -15.57 23.30 -20.45
N PHE A 673 -16.81 23.64 -20.13
CA PHE A 673 -17.35 23.54 -18.77
C PHE A 673 -17.32 22.09 -18.25
N SER A 674 -17.79 21.13 -19.07
CA SER A 674 -17.78 19.70 -18.71
C SER A 674 -16.37 19.19 -18.44
N PHE A 675 -15.39 19.59 -19.25
CA PHE A 675 -13.99 19.24 -19.04
C PHE A 675 -13.41 19.86 -17.76
N LEU A 676 -13.73 21.11 -17.47
CA LEU A 676 -13.29 21.77 -16.24
C LEU A 676 -13.88 21.12 -14.99
N GLU A 677 -15.16 20.72 -15.02
CA GLU A 677 -15.78 19.98 -13.93
C GLU A 677 -15.16 18.59 -13.76
N TYR A 678 -14.84 17.90 -14.84
CA TYR A 678 -14.10 16.66 -14.80
C TYR A 678 -12.74 16.85 -14.10
N LEU A 679 -11.93 17.84 -14.52
CA LEU A 679 -10.65 18.14 -13.89
C LEU A 679 -10.78 18.51 -12.41
N ARG A 680 -11.84 19.22 -12.02
CA ARG A 680 -12.13 19.61 -10.64
C ARG A 680 -12.44 18.39 -9.75
N ARG A 681 -13.25 17.45 -10.27
CA ARG A 681 -13.64 16.23 -9.56
C ARG A 681 -12.47 15.24 -9.45
N ALA A 682 -11.67 15.15 -10.49
CA ALA A 682 -10.59 14.21 -10.65
C ALA A 682 -9.25 14.60 -9.96
N GLN A 683 -9.21 15.61 -9.11
CA GLN A 683 -8.01 16.21 -8.52
C GLN A 683 -7.06 15.23 -7.78
N LYS A 684 -7.43 13.97 -7.55
CA LYS A 684 -6.64 13.05 -6.72
C LYS A 684 -5.85 11.98 -7.50
N ASP A 685 -6.18 11.63 -8.76
CA ASP A 685 -5.66 10.41 -9.39
C ASP A 685 -5.33 10.51 -10.89
N PHE A 686 -4.77 11.62 -11.37
CA PHE A 686 -4.28 11.67 -12.76
C PHE A 686 -2.95 10.93 -12.93
N LYS A 687 -3.01 9.83 -13.65
CA LYS A 687 -1.82 9.05 -14.01
C LYS A 687 -1.27 9.52 -15.36
N THR A 688 0.01 9.87 -15.37
CA THR A 688 0.72 10.18 -16.60
C THR A 688 0.75 8.95 -17.52
N ILE A 689 0.49 9.14 -18.79
CA ILE A 689 0.88 8.16 -19.80
C ILE A 689 2.41 8.19 -19.82
N SER A 690 3.04 7.28 -19.07
CA SER A 690 4.49 7.23 -18.97
C SER A 690 5.05 6.84 -20.35
N THR A 691 5.50 7.81 -21.10
CA THR A 691 6.46 7.59 -22.17
C THR A 691 7.83 7.38 -21.52
N SER A 692 8.02 6.23 -20.83
CA SER A 692 9.33 5.85 -20.35
C SER A 692 10.22 5.66 -21.58
N ALA A 693 11.05 6.68 -21.85
CA ALA A 693 12.13 6.56 -22.82
C ALA A 693 12.99 5.38 -22.36
N LYS A 694 12.98 4.29 -23.08
CA LYS A 694 13.89 3.15 -22.90
C LYS A 694 15.31 3.62 -23.21
N GLY A 695 15.93 4.32 -22.25
CA GLY A 695 17.32 4.78 -22.32
C GLY A 695 18.21 3.94 -21.41
N ASN A 696 19.54 4.11 -21.51
CA ASN A 696 20.50 3.56 -20.55
C ASN A 696 20.43 4.37 -19.25
N THR A 697 19.47 4.07 -18.37
CA THR A 697 19.19 4.80 -17.12
C THR A 697 18.95 3.85 -15.96
N VAL A 698 19.37 4.25 -14.76
CA VAL A 698 19.02 3.59 -13.49
C VAL A 698 17.51 3.72 -13.28
N GLN A 699 16.85 2.62 -12.95
CA GLN A 699 15.40 2.62 -12.72
C GLN A 699 15.08 2.73 -11.22
N ILE A 700 14.15 3.60 -10.85
CA ILE A 700 13.60 3.69 -9.50
C ILE A 700 12.15 3.23 -9.55
N MET A 701 11.80 2.17 -8.83
CA MET A 701 10.43 1.64 -8.83
C MET A 701 10.00 1.07 -7.48
N SER A 702 8.70 0.84 -7.31
CA SER A 702 8.19 0.15 -6.13
C SER A 702 8.45 -1.36 -6.21
N ILE A 703 8.60 -2.01 -5.05
CA ILE A 703 8.74 -3.45 -4.96
C ILE A 703 7.56 -4.16 -5.65
N HIS A 704 6.35 -3.66 -5.50
CA HIS A 704 5.15 -4.24 -6.15
C HIS A 704 5.25 -4.26 -7.68
N LYS A 705 5.71 -3.17 -8.28
CA LYS A 705 5.90 -3.09 -9.74
C LYS A 705 7.04 -3.97 -10.25
N SER A 706 7.99 -4.33 -9.38
CA SER A 706 9.10 -5.22 -9.72
C SER A 706 8.72 -6.70 -9.74
N LYS A 707 7.54 -7.08 -9.25
CA LYS A 707 7.08 -8.48 -9.29
C LYS A 707 7.03 -8.98 -10.75
N GLY A 708 7.52 -10.19 -10.98
CA GLY A 708 7.66 -10.76 -12.34
C GLY A 708 8.90 -10.29 -13.11
N LEU A 709 9.57 -9.20 -12.67
CA LEU A 709 10.80 -8.70 -13.30
C LEU A 709 12.05 -9.27 -12.63
N GLU A 710 13.21 -9.10 -13.28
CA GLU A 710 14.54 -9.44 -12.76
C GLU A 710 15.57 -8.41 -13.21
N PHE A 711 16.55 -8.12 -12.36
CA PHE A 711 17.57 -7.13 -12.63
C PHE A 711 18.95 -7.66 -12.25
N PRO A 712 20.00 -7.38 -13.06
CA PRO A 712 21.35 -7.75 -12.70
C PRO A 712 21.78 -7.18 -11.34
N VAL A 713 21.51 -5.91 -11.08
CA VAL A 713 21.90 -5.21 -9.85
C VAL A 713 20.68 -4.57 -9.20
N VAL A 714 20.43 -4.89 -7.96
CA VAL A 714 19.33 -4.37 -7.16
C VAL A 714 19.86 -3.64 -5.93
N PHE A 715 19.47 -2.39 -5.78
CA PHE A 715 19.57 -1.63 -4.54
C PHE A 715 18.21 -1.66 -3.84
N LEU A 716 18.16 -2.23 -2.65
CA LEU A 716 16.97 -2.19 -1.80
C LEU A 716 17.15 -1.09 -0.76
N ALA A 717 16.46 0.04 -0.95
CA ALA A 717 16.62 1.23 -0.13
C ALA A 717 15.44 1.46 0.82
N ASP A 718 15.64 2.32 1.83
CA ASP A 718 14.64 2.68 2.84
C ASP A 718 14.15 1.48 3.69
N THR A 719 15.02 0.51 3.93
CA THR A 719 14.66 -0.73 4.63
C THR A 719 14.48 -0.55 6.14
N ALA A 720 14.90 0.57 6.70
CA ALA A 720 14.76 0.91 8.12
C ALA A 720 13.39 1.51 8.51
N LYS A 721 12.49 1.70 7.54
CA LYS A 721 11.17 2.28 7.79
C LYS A 721 10.27 1.31 8.56
N SER A 722 9.57 1.82 9.59
CA SER A 722 8.53 1.07 10.29
C SER A 722 7.35 0.77 9.35
N PHE A 723 6.65 -0.34 9.63
CA PHE A 723 5.45 -0.72 8.87
C PHE A 723 4.35 0.32 9.00
N ASN A 724 3.64 0.55 7.90
CA ASN A 724 2.48 1.43 7.93
C ASN A 724 1.27 0.68 8.52
N VAL A 725 0.87 1.08 9.72
CA VAL A 725 -0.30 0.53 10.41
C VAL A 725 -1.49 1.50 10.44
N LYS A 726 -1.40 2.65 9.75
CA LYS A 726 -2.43 3.70 9.79
C LYS A 726 -3.81 3.21 9.34
N ASP A 727 -3.87 2.27 8.40
CA ASP A 727 -5.13 1.70 7.95
C ASP A 727 -5.80 0.83 9.02
N LEU A 728 -5.03 0.33 9.99
CA LEU A 728 -5.53 -0.44 11.14
C LEU A 728 -5.98 0.44 12.32
N ASP A 729 -5.79 1.76 12.25
CA ASP A 729 -6.18 2.71 13.30
C ASP A 729 -7.44 3.53 12.94
N ARG A 730 -8.15 3.12 11.86
CA ARG A 730 -9.41 3.74 11.45
C ARG A 730 -10.55 3.34 12.41
N THR A 731 -11.54 4.20 12.54
CA THR A 731 -12.76 3.92 13.35
C THR A 731 -13.46 2.63 12.93
N VAL A 732 -13.43 2.31 11.62
CA VAL A 732 -13.95 1.08 11.04
C VAL A 732 -12.84 0.35 10.30
N ILE A 733 -12.70 -0.94 10.57
CA ILE A 733 -11.76 -1.84 9.89
C ILE A 733 -12.48 -3.10 9.41
N PHE A 734 -12.01 -3.66 8.31
CA PHE A 734 -12.61 -4.83 7.68
C PHE A 734 -11.67 -6.03 7.73
N HIS A 735 -12.27 -7.20 7.88
CA HIS A 735 -11.54 -8.46 7.81
C HIS A 735 -12.41 -9.51 7.11
N ARG A 736 -11.83 -10.29 6.22
CA ARG A 736 -12.56 -11.25 5.39
C ARG A 736 -13.38 -12.26 6.21
N GLU A 737 -12.73 -12.94 7.16
CA GLU A 737 -13.36 -14.00 7.95
C GLU A 737 -14.12 -13.44 9.16
N MET A 738 -13.60 -12.38 9.78
CA MET A 738 -14.19 -11.79 10.98
C MET A 738 -15.24 -10.71 10.68
N GLY A 739 -15.30 -10.18 9.46
CA GLY A 739 -16.27 -9.16 9.09
C GLY A 739 -15.80 -7.74 9.39
N LEU A 740 -16.54 -6.99 10.22
CA LEU A 740 -16.35 -5.55 10.46
C LEU A 740 -16.08 -5.26 11.92
N GLY A 741 -14.98 -4.56 12.21
CA GLY A 741 -14.67 -3.99 13.53
C GLY A 741 -14.97 -2.50 13.55
N ILE A 742 -15.70 -2.04 14.56
CA ILE A 742 -16.08 -0.64 14.73
C ILE A 742 -15.83 -0.18 16.14
N HIS A 743 -15.47 1.09 16.33
CA HIS A 743 -15.37 1.71 17.66
C HIS A 743 -16.74 1.74 18.35
N TYR A 744 -16.75 1.62 19.67
CA TYR A 744 -17.93 1.92 20.48
C TYR A 744 -18.21 3.42 20.39
N PHE A 745 -19.48 3.80 20.31
CA PHE A 745 -19.93 5.19 20.26
C PHE A 745 -20.79 5.55 21.47
N ASP A 746 -20.29 6.49 22.28
CA ASP A 746 -21.03 7.12 23.37
C ASP A 746 -21.67 8.41 22.85
N LYS A 747 -22.95 8.35 22.54
CA LYS A 747 -23.71 9.46 22.00
C LYS A 747 -23.88 10.61 23.00
N GLU A 748 -23.96 10.32 24.31
CA GLU A 748 -24.17 11.34 25.34
C GLU A 748 -22.97 12.27 25.47
N HIS A 749 -21.77 11.70 25.33
CA HIS A 749 -20.50 12.44 25.42
C HIS A 749 -19.88 12.73 24.04
N MET A 750 -20.53 12.32 22.94
CA MET A 750 -19.99 12.42 21.57
C MET A 750 -18.55 11.91 21.47
N ALA A 751 -18.28 10.79 22.13
CA ALA A 751 -16.96 10.17 22.21
C ALA A 751 -16.99 8.75 21.64
N HIS A 752 -15.87 8.30 21.10
CA HIS A 752 -15.72 6.92 20.65
C HIS A 752 -14.37 6.33 21.06
N TRP A 753 -14.36 5.01 21.28
CA TRP A 753 -13.14 4.26 21.61
C TRP A 753 -13.18 2.86 21.01
N PRO A 754 -12.05 2.19 20.87
CA PRO A 754 -11.99 0.85 20.30
C PRO A 754 -12.90 -0.13 21.05
N SER A 755 -13.82 -0.80 20.34
CA SER A 755 -14.58 -1.91 20.91
C SER A 755 -13.70 -3.17 20.97
N LEU A 756 -14.08 -4.14 21.80
CA LEU A 756 -13.30 -5.37 21.94
C LEU A 756 -13.21 -6.14 20.62
N TYR A 757 -14.29 -6.19 19.87
CA TYR A 757 -14.29 -6.85 18.55
C TYR A 757 -13.41 -6.13 17.52
N TRP A 758 -13.41 -4.79 17.53
CA TRP A 758 -12.49 -4.01 16.72
C TRP A 758 -11.03 -4.36 17.05
N MET A 759 -10.69 -4.51 18.35
CA MET A 759 -9.33 -4.89 18.77
C MET A 759 -8.96 -6.30 18.29
N ALA A 760 -9.90 -7.25 18.28
CA ALA A 760 -9.69 -8.60 17.74
C ALA A 760 -9.32 -8.53 16.26
N ILE A 761 -10.13 -7.82 15.46
CA ILE A 761 -9.90 -7.67 14.03
C ILE A 761 -8.58 -6.93 13.77
N ARG A 762 -8.31 -5.85 14.51
CA ARG A 762 -7.05 -5.10 14.38
C ARG A 762 -5.82 -5.99 14.63
N THR A 763 -5.92 -6.88 15.59
CA THR A 763 -4.83 -7.81 15.92
C THR A 763 -4.62 -8.84 14.80
N ALA A 764 -5.70 -9.43 14.28
CA ALA A 764 -5.64 -10.37 13.16
C ALA A 764 -5.07 -9.70 11.90
N ALA A 765 -5.65 -8.56 11.50
CA ALA A 765 -5.21 -7.79 10.35
C ALA A 765 -3.76 -7.28 10.49
N GLY A 766 -3.32 -6.97 11.72
CA GLY A 766 -1.94 -6.58 12.01
C GLY A 766 -0.93 -7.70 11.76
N ARG A 767 -1.26 -8.94 12.12
CA ARG A 767 -0.40 -10.11 11.82
C ARG A 767 -0.33 -10.39 10.33
N GLU A 768 -1.45 -10.32 9.66
CA GLU A 768 -1.51 -10.50 8.21
C GLU A 768 -0.72 -9.42 7.46
N ALA A 769 -0.77 -8.16 7.93
CA ALA A 769 0.04 -7.07 7.38
C ALA A 769 1.54 -7.29 7.60
N GLN A 770 1.95 -7.79 8.77
CA GLN A 770 3.35 -8.16 9.02
C GLN A 770 3.80 -9.32 8.11
N ALA A 771 2.94 -10.30 7.90
CA ALA A 771 3.21 -11.41 7.00
C ALA A 771 3.36 -10.93 5.55
N GLU A 772 2.55 -9.97 5.11
CA GLU A 772 2.67 -9.37 3.77
C GLU A 772 3.96 -8.58 3.62
N GLU A 773 4.37 -7.79 4.62
CA GLU A 773 5.65 -7.05 4.57
C GLU A 773 6.87 -8.00 4.51
N ALA A 774 6.85 -9.15 5.20
CA ALA A 774 7.90 -10.14 5.07
C ALA A 774 7.94 -10.77 3.67
N ARG A 775 6.77 -11.09 3.09
CA ARG A 775 6.69 -11.55 1.70
C ARG A 775 7.15 -10.49 0.70
N LEU A 776 6.84 -9.21 0.97
CA LEU A 776 7.30 -8.10 0.14
C LEU A 776 8.82 -7.99 0.15
N LEU A 777 9.46 -8.13 1.33
CA LEU A 777 10.92 -8.20 1.44
C LEU A 777 11.48 -9.39 0.64
N TYR A 778 10.85 -10.57 0.73
CA TYR A 778 11.25 -11.74 -0.04
C TYR A 778 11.19 -11.48 -1.56
N VAL A 779 10.09 -10.87 -2.04
CA VAL A 779 9.97 -10.49 -3.45
C VAL A 779 11.08 -9.53 -3.84
N ALA A 780 11.34 -8.48 -3.04
CA ALA A 780 12.38 -7.49 -3.33
C ALA A 780 13.76 -8.14 -3.48
N MET A 781 14.16 -9.00 -2.53
CA MET A 781 15.46 -9.65 -2.56
C MET A 781 15.60 -10.63 -3.73
N THR A 782 14.52 -11.34 -4.08
CA THR A 782 14.51 -12.30 -5.21
C THR A 782 14.48 -11.64 -6.59
N ARG A 783 14.43 -10.31 -6.69
CA ARG A 783 14.55 -9.59 -7.97
C ARG A 783 16.00 -9.51 -8.45
N ALA A 784 16.97 -9.62 -7.53
CA ALA A 784 18.39 -9.54 -7.85
C ALA A 784 18.88 -10.82 -8.54
N ARG A 785 19.65 -10.63 -9.60
CA ARG A 785 20.23 -11.70 -10.37
C ARG A 785 21.71 -11.92 -10.04
N ASP A 786 22.50 -10.85 -10.05
CA ASP A 786 23.95 -10.90 -9.89
C ASP A 786 24.43 -10.18 -8.61
N LEU A 787 23.88 -8.99 -8.27
CA LEU A 787 24.23 -8.24 -7.06
C LEU A 787 23.00 -7.73 -6.32
N LEU A 788 22.96 -7.90 -5.01
CA LEU A 788 21.98 -7.29 -4.11
C LEU A 788 22.70 -6.41 -3.09
N CYS A 789 22.33 -5.14 -3.04
CA CYS A 789 22.79 -4.17 -2.06
C CYS A 789 21.61 -3.66 -1.24
N ILE A 790 21.66 -3.79 0.09
CA ILE A 790 20.62 -3.38 1.03
C ILE A 790 21.13 -2.17 1.81
N THR A 791 20.41 -1.06 1.79
CA THR A 791 20.76 0.16 2.53
C THR A 791 19.81 0.41 3.69
N ALA A 792 20.32 0.84 4.85
CA ALA A 792 19.51 1.12 6.03
C ALA A 792 20.18 2.09 7.00
N PHE A 793 19.38 2.82 7.79
CA PHE A 793 19.85 3.59 8.95
C PHE A 793 19.92 2.72 10.21
N ARG A 794 21.08 2.71 10.89
CA ARG A 794 21.35 1.85 12.05
C ARG A 794 20.30 1.98 13.16
N LYS A 795 19.83 3.16 13.48
CA LYS A 795 18.90 3.40 14.61
C LYS A 795 17.57 2.66 14.47
N ASN A 796 17.11 2.40 13.25
CA ASN A 796 15.85 1.71 13.00
C ASN A 796 16.03 0.24 12.60
N PHE A 797 17.23 -0.15 12.15
CA PHE A 797 17.55 -1.51 11.69
C PHE A 797 17.80 -2.50 12.84
N ILE A 798 18.39 -2.04 13.94
CA ILE A 798 18.76 -2.89 15.10
C ILE A 798 17.55 -3.65 15.71
N PRO A 799 16.35 -3.09 15.89
CA PRO A 799 15.22 -3.84 16.44
C PRO A 799 14.84 -5.06 15.61
N TYR A 800 15.02 -5.03 14.30
CA TYR A 800 14.70 -6.15 13.41
C TYR A 800 15.74 -7.26 13.49
N ILE A 801 17.01 -6.90 13.43
CA ILE A 801 18.11 -7.88 13.57
C ILE A 801 18.17 -8.42 14.99
N SER A 802 17.92 -7.60 16.01
CA SER A 802 17.98 -8.03 17.41
C SER A 802 16.79 -8.89 17.84
N SER A 803 15.65 -8.83 17.20
CA SER A 803 14.53 -9.74 17.48
C SER A 803 14.74 -11.14 16.86
N CYS A 804 15.58 -11.25 15.83
CA CYS A 804 15.80 -12.47 15.07
C CYS A 804 17.17 -13.11 15.34
N LEU A 805 18.14 -12.34 15.83
CA LEU A 805 19.50 -12.82 16.11
C LEU A 805 19.70 -12.98 17.62
N THR A 806 20.49 -13.98 17.99
CA THR A 806 21.07 -14.06 19.35
C THR A 806 21.68 -12.71 19.69
N PRO A 807 21.47 -12.15 20.89
CA PRO A 807 21.95 -10.83 21.25
C PRO A 807 23.45 -10.72 20.99
N LEU A 808 23.84 -9.73 20.17
CA LEU A 808 25.21 -9.49 19.79
C LEU A 808 25.75 -8.37 20.66
N SER A 809 26.89 -8.60 21.30
CA SER A 809 27.52 -7.63 22.20
C SER A 809 28.17 -6.45 21.47
N SER A 810 28.45 -6.58 20.17
CA SER A 810 29.00 -5.51 19.33
C SER A 810 28.76 -5.76 17.85
N LEU A 811 28.87 -4.70 17.01
CA LEU A 811 28.84 -4.82 15.55
C LEU A 811 29.95 -5.73 15.01
N THR A 812 31.12 -5.68 15.62
CA THR A 812 32.26 -6.52 15.27
C THR A 812 31.95 -8.00 15.51
N GLU A 813 31.21 -8.32 16.58
CA GLU A 813 30.76 -9.71 16.83
C GLU A 813 29.66 -10.09 15.84
N ALA A 814 28.79 -9.14 15.44
CA ALA A 814 27.80 -9.34 14.38
C ALA A 814 28.46 -9.68 13.05
N GLU A 815 29.47 -8.90 12.65
CA GLU A 815 30.25 -9.14 11.43
C GLU A 815 30.95 -10.50 11.45
N SER A 816 31.50 -10.92 12.59
CA SER A 816 32.17 -12.21 12.72
C SER A 816 31.21 -13.41 12.63
N ARG A 817 29.91 -13.22 12.87
CA ARG A 817 28.89 -14.28 12.81
C ARG A 817 28.11 -14.29 11.51
N LEU A 818 28.25 -13.25 10.65
CA LEU A 818 27.63 -13.26 9.35
C LEU A 818 28.22 -14.35 8.46
N PRO A 819 27.40 -15.07 7.71
CA PRO A 819 27.91 -15.99 6.69
C PRO A 819 28.78 -15.26 5.66
N ALA A 820 29.78 -15.95 5.12
CA ALA A 820 30.74 -15.37 4.18
C ALA A 820 30.13 -14.75 2.92
N HIS A 821 28.90 -15.09 2.60
CA HIS A 821 28.16 -14.53 1.46
C HIS A 821 27.38 -13.22 1.79
N ILE A 822 27.54 -12.70 3.01
CA ILE A 822 26.97 -11.40 3.42
C ILE A 822 28.12 -10.51 3.91
N THR A 823 28.28 -9.36 3.29
CA THR A 823 29.23 -8.32 3.71
C THR A 823 28.45 -7.16 4.31
N CYS A 824 28.79 -6.75 5.52
CA CYS A 824 28.20 -5.58 6.18
C CYS A 824 29.22 -4.45 6.27
N LEU A 825 28.83 -3.26 5.78
CA LEU A 825 29.66 -2.06 5.80
C LEU A 825 28.93 -0.97 6.60
N LEU A 826 29.64 -0.36 7.55
CA LEU A 826 29.13 0.75 8.37
C LEU A 826 29.66 2.08 7.87
N TYR A 827 28.76 3.02 7.60
CA TYR A 827 29.06 4.38 7.22
C TYR A 827 28.60 5.35 8.31
N THR A 828 29.45 6.31 8.67
CA THR A 828 29.04 7.45 9.47
C THR A 828 28.52 8.54 8.55
N SER A 829 27.36 9.12 8.86
CA SER A 829 26.87 10.26 8.09
C SER A 829 27.86 11.42 8.22
N PRO A 830 28.23 12.08 7.10
CA PRO A 830 29.08 13.26 7.19
C PRO A 830 28.39 14.36 8.02
N SER A 831 29.19 15.08 8.80
CA SER A 831 28.71 16.27 9.52
C SER A 831 28.05 17.23 8.52
N PRO A 832 26.97 17.97 8.89
CA PRO A 832 26.37 18.99 8.01
C PRO A 832 27.33 20.09 7.56
N ARG A 833 28.59 20.07 8.03
CA ARG A 833 29.66 21.04 7.70
C ARG A 833 30.70 20.51 6.70
N ASP A 834 30.66 19.24 6.34
CA ASP A 834 31.48 18.62 5.29
C ASP A 834 30.59 18.32 4.07
#